data_b02283d84796b2d57f2ca066fb25e33e
#
_entry.id   b02283d84796b2d57f2ca066fb25e33e
#
_cell.length_a   1.000
_cell.length_b   1.000
_cell.length_c   1.000
_cell.angle_alpha   90.00
_cell.angle_beta   90.00
_cell.angle_gamma   90.00
#
_symmetry.space_group_name_H-M   'P 1'
#
loop_
_entity.id
_entity.type
_entity.pdbx_description
1 polymer ?
#
loop_
_entity_poly.entity_id
_entity_poly.type
_entity_poly.pdbx_seq_one_letter_code
_entity_poly.pdbx_strand_id
1 'polypeptide(L)'
;MDLLPRNRLRVVALAVLAGSMAFAAPAERAAVVYSDWGDNAFANEYDAHLKKLGWAFDKYANIRLPELTAKLGDYRLVIAASVANYTKTVKMSPFAATWRKWLADGGMLLVTDANYGSVLGDWVASFGSGFEAGCALCSAHMAPSDATRVVTVRPDPLLSCPKPLGRLFQEHYRQWTHLTKLGPEWRTPIACVDGAPLFAYRRSGKGLLVLTSAASLRNGPVAPALLENIATDLSLRRMGMEVMSFEPNLSGGNPAERICRLRLKVAPGIGRKVTATLVERNSCAKGKGESKAVAEADVPSGGEVTLAPACTLARIGTVSSRLEVAVDGRRILSCTWDETLPAALSLRLKRKHLYPGDSLTPQVALAPPSDGCGQLTGLAWRIDGGEWKTREAKDGAWTIRAEGLPVGEHVLRARLCYRPGFLDEMAAEKRNLFDWGESAEARFVVHPEPKYRIRDDYTLLEDGKPFFPLGFYQVSWSIPAEQRLRMVQDVAHWGYNTVHVSIRQDECKGDGYGAFLDACAQLGVRVITEFPSDPEPVIRKYREKQAVLGWNPGDEPAPKGITPAQMFARYDRFKQLDPDHLAYTVICVPSQYGRYAAGTDVLAPDPYPVPRRPVDDVYRRFKEAKTAADRADTALWAVGQAFGGQKYGDKGSWPRWPDAREFRGMSYLALMAGVKGIIYYTYSDGTFDLLKAPGLLEAVKEFPAELRGLIPFVLDGKSELLAEDVDGVYAMAWTLGGERRLVAVNARNKEAAVKLPFAGNQVLHGMPRNLRMEDGHLCLTLPPLERVVVK
;
A
#
# COMPACT_ATOMS: atom_id res chain seq x y z
N MET A 1 -34.52 40.38 12.91
CA MET A 1 -33.75 41.55 12.49
C MET A 1 -32.31 41.18 12.80
N ASP A 2 -31.37 40.93 11.96
CA ASP A 2 -31.12 40.85 10.53
C ASP A 2 -29.92 39.91 10.35
N LEU A 3 -30.10 38.87 9.62
CA LEU A 3 -29.50 38.53 8.34
C LEU A 3 -28.00 38.85 8.18
N LEU A 4 -27.15 37.82 8.33
CA LEU A 4 -25.85 37.78 7.71
C LEU A 4 -25.83 36.67 6.64
N PRO A 5 -25.23 36.91 5.47
CA PRO A 5 -25.40 36.07 4.28
C PRO A 5 -24.46 34.87 4.29
N ARG A 6 -25.03 33.68 3.99
CA ARG A 6 -24.33 32.47 3.66
C ARG A 6 -23.54 32.64 2.37
N ASN A 7 -22.25 32.80 2.45
CA ASN A 7 -21.34 32.63 1.30
C ASN A 7 -21.32 31.16 0.88
N ARG A 8 -22.15 30.84 -0.11
CA ARG A 8 -21.99 29.65 -0.93
C ARG A 8 -20.77 29.87 -1.82
N LEU A 9 -19.66 29.20 -1.54
CA LEU A 9 -18.62 28.95 -2.54
C LEU A 9 -19.27 28.10 -3.65
N ARG A 10 -19.71 28.78 -4.72
CA ARG A 10 -19.94 28.14 -6.01
C ARG A 10 -18.58 27.73 -6.55
N VAL A 11 -18.29 26.42 -6.51
CA VAL A 11 -17.32 25.82 -7.40
C VAL A 11 -17.87 26.05 -8.80
N VAL A 12 -17.35 27.06 -9.48
CA VAL A 12 -17.52 27.24 -10.91
C VAL A 12 -16.67 26.14 -11.55
N ALA A 13 -17.30 25.00 -11.83
CA ALA A 13 -16.77 24.08 -12.84
C ALA A 13 -16.78 24.89 -14.14
N LEU A 14 -15.64 25.46 -14.51
CA LEU A 14 -15.38 25.86 -15.88
C LEU A 14 -15.39 24.60 -16.72
N ALA A 15 -16.55 24.23 -17.23
CA ALA A 15 -16.66 23.44 -18.41
C ALA A 15 -16.02 24.25 -19.54
N VAL A 16 -14.73 24.07 -19.72
CA VAL A 16 -14.09 24.41 -20.99
C VAL A 16 -14.71 23.42 -21.97
N LEU A 17 -15.77 23.84 -22.63
CA LEU A 17 -16.17 23.32 -23.91
C LEU A 17 -14.98 23.52 -24.86
N ALA A 18 -13.99 22.65 -24.74
CA ALA A 18 -13.07 22.40 -25.82
C ALA A 18 -13.93 21.84 -26.94
N GLY A 19 -14.23 22.66 -27.90
CA GLY A 19 -14.66 22.24 -29.19
C GLY A 19 -13.61 21.33 -29.82
N SER A 20 -13.50 20.10 -29.35
CA SER A 20 -12.96 19.00 -30.10
C SER A 20 -14.04 18.70 -31.14
N MET A 21 -13.96 19.29 -32.33
CA MET A 21 -14.45 18.63 -33.51
C MET A 21 -13.61 17.36 -33.63
N ALA A 22 -13.95 16.35 -32.84
CA ALA A 22 -13.64 14.98 -33.15
C ALA A 22 -14.25 14.77 -34.52
N PHE A 23 -13.41 14.46 -35.51
CA PHE A 23 -13.94 13.80 -36.71
C PHE A 23 -14.77 12.64 -36.20
N ALA A 24 -16.03 12.61 -36.55
CA ALA A 24 -16.88 11.44 -36.41
C ALA A 24 -16.33 10.35 -37.34
N ALA A 25 -15.23 9.72 -36.94
CA ALA A 25 -14.92 8.38 -37.32
C ALA A 25 -16.13 7.55 -36.85
N PRO A 26 -16.61 6.57 -37.62
CA PRO A 26 -17.68 5.68 -37.16
C PRO A 26 -17.34 5.25 -35.73
N ALA A 27 -18.33 5.36 -34.81
CA ALA A 27 -18.14 5.12 -33.39
C ALA A 27 -17.41 3.78 -33.23
N GLU A 28 -16.19 3.83 -32.68
CA GLU A 28 -15.40 2.61 -32.48
C GLU A 28 -16.13 1.71 -31.53
N ARG A 29 -16.13 0.40 -31.80
CA ARG A 29 -16.84 -0.57 -30.98
C ARG A 29 -15.87 -1.50 -30.28
N ALA A 30 -16.10 -1.71 -28.98
CA ALA A 30 -15.30 -2.61 -28.13
C ALA A 30 -16.15 -3.78 -27.63
N ALA A 31 -15.50 -4.91 -27.34
CA ALA A 31 -16.09 -5.96 -26.53
C ALA A 31 -15.31 -6.10 -25.23
N VAL A 32 -16.03 -6.26 -24.10
CA VAL A 32 -15.44 -6.52 -22.79
C VAL A 32 -15.79 -7.94 -22.38
N VAL A 33 -14.78 -8.80 -22.26
CA VAL A 33 -14.93 -10.19 -21.82
C VAL A 33 -14.62 -10.28 -20.35
N TYR A 34 -15.54 -10.88 -19.59
CA TYR A 34 -15.42 -11.05 -18.14
C TYR A 34 -15.68 -12.48 -17.71
N SER A 35 -15.24 -12.85 -16.53
CA SER A 35 -15.55 -14.13 -15.89
C SER A 35 -17.02 -14.20 -15.46
N ASP A 36 -17.66 -15.36 -15.66
CA ASP A 36 -19.03 -15.64 -15.20
C ASP A 36 -19.15 -15.88 -13.68
N TRP A 37 -18.06 -15.72 -12.97
CA TRP A 37 -18.01 -15.93 -11.53
C TRP A 37 -18.39 -14.66 -10.76
N GLY A 38 -19.62 -14.64 -10.24
CA GLY A 38 -20.16 -13.84 -9.12
C GLY A 38 -20.07 -12.31 -9.15
N ASP A 39 -19.12 -11.72 -9.83
CA ASP A 39 -18.92 -10.28 -9.81
C ASP A 39 -18.58 -9.70 -11.17
N ASN A 40 -19.56 -9.07 -11.82
CA ASN A 40 -19.37 -8.25 -13.01
C ASN A 40 -18.55 -6.95 -12.73
N ALA A 41 -18.05 -6.78 -11.50
CA ALA A 41 -17.35 -5.58 -11.09
C ALA A 41 -16.20 -5.22 -12.01
N PHE A 42 -15.41 -6.22 -12.44
CA PHE A 42 -14.26 -6.00 -13.32
C PHE A 42 -14.62 -5.55 -14.73
N ALA A 43 -15.75 -6.02 -15.26
CA ALA A 43 -16.25 -5.57 -16.56
C ALA A 43 -16.82 -4.15 -16.48
N ASN A 44 -17.40 -3.78 -15.35
CA ASN A 44 -18.03 -2.47 -15.14
C ASN A 44 -17.02 -1.34 -15.06
N GLU A 45 -15.78 -1.62 -14.66
CA GLU A 45 -14.71 -0.63 -14.55
C GLU A 45 -14.35 0.01 -15.89
N TYR A 46 -14.45 -0.75 -16.98
CA TYR A 46 -14.15 -0.25 -18.33
C TYR A 46 -15.30 0.59 -18.94
N ASP A 47 -16.51 0.46 -18.44
CA ASP A 47 -17.69 1.13 -18.98
C ASP A 47 -17.55 2.64 -19.01
N ALA A 48 -17.16 3.23 -17.89
CA ALA A 48 -16.97 4.68 -17.78
C ALA A 48 -15.86 5.20 -18.69
N HIS A 49 -14.79 4.39 -18.86
CA HIS A 49 -13.64 4.77 -19.66
C HIS A 49 -13.94 4.68 -21.16
N LEU A 50 -14.62 3.63 -21.60
CA LEU A 50 -15.04 3.48 -22.99
C LEU A 50 -16.06 4.55 -23.38
N LYS A 51 -17.03 4.86 -22.51
CA LYS A 51 -17.96 5.98 -22.70
C LYS A 51 -17.25 7.31 -22.86
N LYS A 52 -16.24 7.58 -22.01
CA LYS A 52 -15.42 8.81 -22.08
C LYS A 52 -14.65 8.93 -23.39
N LEU A 53 -14.21 7.81 -23.97
CA LEU A 53 -13.55 7.74 -25.26
C LEU A 53 -14.54 7.82 -26.45
N GLY A 54 -15.85 7.82 -26.18
CA GLY A 54 -16.89 7.81 -27.22
C GLY A 54 -17.05 6.46 -27.92
N TRP A 55 -16.63 5.36 -27.30
CA TRP A 55 -16.71 4.01 -27.86
C TRP A 55 -18.03 3.36 -27.48
N ALA A 56 -18.70 2.75 -28.46
CA ALA A 56 -19.78 1.79 -28.20
C ALA A 56 -19.17 0.46 -27.71
N PHE A 57 -19.83 -0.25 -26.81
CA PHE A 57 -19.31 -1.52 -26.32
C PHE A 57 -20.39 -2.52 -25.92
N ASP A 58 -20.05 -3.80 -26.04
CA ASP A 58 -20.83 -4.94 -25.54
C ASP A 58 -20.05 -5.74 -24.52
N LYS A 59 -20.77 -6.47 -23.67
CA LYS A 59 -20.18 -7.32 -22.64
C LYS A 59 -20.48 -8.78 -22.89
N TYR A 60 -19.45 -9.62 -22.78
CA TYR A 60 -19.55 -11.06 -22.93
C TYR A 60 -19.01 -11.78 -21.70
N ALA A 61 -19.81 -12.67 -21.12
CA ALA A 61 -19.24 -13.67 -20.22
C ALA A 61 -18.26 -14.55 -20.99
N ASN A 62 -17.20 -15.02 -20.37
CA ASN A 62 -16.17 -15.85 -21.02
C ASN A 62 -16.72 -17.12 -21.69
N ILE A 63 -17.82 -17.70 -21.15
CA ILE A 63 -18.52 -18.85 -21.72
C ILE A 63 -19.17 -18.53 -23.07
N ARG A 64 -19.41 -17.25 -23.39
CA ARG A 64 -19.97 -16.76 -24.66
C ARG A 64 -18.90 -16.42 -25.72
N LEU A 65 -17.67 -16.90 -25.53
CA LEU A 65 -16.57 -16.70 -26.48
C LEU A 65 -16.88 -17.15 -27.91
N PRO A 66 -17.63 -18.25 -28.14
CA PRO A 66 -18.06 -18.63 -29.51
C PRO A 66 -18.92 -17.55 -30.16
N GLU A 67 -19.84 -16.94 -29.41
CA GLU A 67 -20.70 -15.88 -29.91
C GLU A 67 -19.92 -14.61 -30.24
N LEU A 68 -19.02 -14.20 -29.33
CA LEU A 68 -18.12 -13.08 -29.61
C LEU A 68 -17.26 -13.35 -30.83
N THR A 69 -16.71 -14.56 -30.97
CA THR A 69 -15.88 -14.94 -32.11
C THR A 69 -16.63 -14.80 -33.43
N ALA A 70 -17.92 -15.18 -33.49
CA ALA A 70 -18.76 -15.03 -34.68
C ALA A 70 -19.01 -13.55 -35.05
N LYS A 71 -18.96 -12.63 -34.09
CA LYS A 71 -19.16 -11.18 -34.27
C LYS A 71 -17.87 -10.37 -34.16
N LEU A 72 -16.70 -11.01 -34.16
CA LEU A 72 -15.43 -10.38 -33.88
C LEU A 72 -15.09 -9.21 -34.82
N GLY A 73 -15.56 -9.31 -36.06
CA GLY A 73 -15.41 -8.27 -37.09
C GLY A 73 -16.11 -6.94 -36.74
N ASP A 74 -17.11 -6.97 -35.87
CA ASP A 74 -17.85 -5.78 -35.41
C ASP A 74 -17.06 -4.95 -34.41
N TYR A 75 -15.99 -5.53 -33.85
CA TYR A 75 -15.21 -4.91 -32.77
C TYR A 75 -13.81 -4.53 -33.21
N ARG A 76 -13.37 -3.39 -32.75
CA ARG A 76 -12.00 -2.92 -32.98
C ARG A 76 -11.09 -3.26 -31.82
N LEU A 77 -11.62 -3.27 -30.62
CA LEU A 77 -10.93 -3.57 -29.37
C LEU A 77 -11.67 -4.67 -28.63
N VAL A 78 -10.96 -5.68 -28.18
CA VAL A 78 -11.45 -6.62 -27.18
C VAL A 78 -10.63 -6.45 -25.91
N ILE A 79 -11.29 -6.24 -24.79
CA ILE A 79 -10.69 -6.18 -23.45
C ILE A 79 -11.04 -7.48 -22.75
N ALA A 80 -10.06 -8.35 -22.56
CA ALA A 80 -10.20 -9.56 -21.78
C ALA A 80 -9.88 -9.26 -20.31
N ALA A 81 -10.91 -8.82 -19.58
CA ALA A 81 -10.83 -8.43 -18.19
C ALA A 81 -11.11 -9.65 -17.31
N SER A 82 -10.11 -10.21 -16.67
CA SER A 82 -10.27 -11.34 -15.71
C SER A 82 -10.83 -12.62 -16.33
N VAL A 83 -10.37 -13.01 -17.52
CA VAL A 83 -10.82 -14.25 -18.21
C VAL A 83 -10.36 -15.54 -17.51
N ALA A 84 -9.48 -15.45 -16.55
CA ALA A 84 -8.76 -16.56 -15.94
C ALA A 84 -9.43 -17.10 -14.68
N ASN A 85 -10.76 -17.19 -14.57
CA ASN A 85 -11.38 -17.67 -13.34
C ASN A 85 -11.95 -19.10 -13.43
N TYR A 86 -11.41 -19.88 -12.66
CA TYR A 86 -11.51 -21.14 -11.87
C TYR A 86 -12.32 -22.34 -12.36
N THR A 87 -13.45 -22.27 -13.03
CA THR A 87 -14.28 -23.48 -13.20
C THR A 87 -14.91 -23.73 -14.56
N LYS A 88 -15.09 -22.71 -15.39
CA LYS A 88 -15.75 -22.84 -16.71
C LYS A 88 -15.08 -21.99 -17.77
N THR A 89 -13.79 -22.18 -17.99
CA THR A 89 -13.07 -21.40 -18.99
C THR A 89 -13.21 -22.02 -20.36
N VAL A 90 -13.71 -21.24 -21.32
CA VAL A 90 -13.69 -21.63 -22.72
C VAL A 90 -12.27 -21.47 -23.26
N LYS A 91 -11.70 -22.53 -23.80
CA LYS A 91 -10.39 -22.49 -24.47
C LYS A 91 -10.44 -21.59 -25.70
N MET A 92 -9.39 -20.81 -25.90
CA MET A 92 -9.22 -19.97 -27.09
C MET A 92 -8.73 -20.76 -28.32
N SER A 93 -7.99 -21.84 -28.08
CA SER A 93 -7.35 -22.64 -29.14
C SER A 93 -8.30 -23.03 -30.28
N PRO A 94 -9.57 -23.39 -30.08
CA PRO A 94 -10.48 -23.67 -31.19
C PRO A 94 -10.78 -22.46 -32.08
N PHE A 95 -10.64 -21.27 -31.61
CA PHE A 95 -10.97 -20.01 -32.26
C PHE A 95 -9.74 -19.26 -32.78
N ALA A 96 -8.56 -19.75 -32.47
CA ALA A 96 -7.28 -19.07 -32.68
C ALA A 96 -7.06 -18.56 -34.12
N ALA A 97 -7.47 -19.29 -35.13
CA ALA A 97 -7.33 -18.86 -36.51
C ALA A 97 -8.13 -17.58 -36.81
N THR A 98 -9.37 -17.51 -36.35
CA THR A 98 -10.27 -16.35 -36.55
C THR A 98 -9.72 -15.14 -35.83
N TRP A 99 -9.28 -15.31 -34.59
CA TRP A 99 -8.72 -14.21 -33.76
C TRP A 99 -7.38 -13.71 -34.34
N ARG A 100 -6.51 -14.61 -34.80
CA ARG A 100 -5.24 -14.23 -35.47
C ARG A 100 -5.49 -13.41 -36.74
N LYS A 101 -6.48 -13.84 -37.56
CA LYS A 101 -6.87 -13.06 -38.71
C LYS A 101 -7.38 -11.68 -38.32
N TRP A 102 -8.28 -11.61 -37.37
CA TRP A 102 -8.83 -10.34 -36.87
C TRP A 102 -7.72 -9.41 -36.35
N LEU A 103 -6.75 -9.91 -35.56
CA LEU A 103 -5.59 -9.15 -35.16
C LEU A 103 -4.77 -8.66 -36.35
N ALA A 104 -4.47 -9.55 -37.32
CA ALA A 104 -3.70 -9.17 -38.50
C ALA A 104 -4.40 -8.08 -39.35
N ASP A 105 -5.72 -8.09 -39.39
CA ASP A 105 -6.56 -7.12 -40.11
C ASP A 105 -6.67 -5.79 -39.32
N GLY A 106 -6.13 -5.73 -38.11
CA GLY A 106 -6.00 -4.53 -37.30
C GLY A 106 -6.87 -4.48 -36.04
N GLY A 107 -7.40 -5.59 -35.58
CA GLY A 107 -8.03 -5.74 -34.28
C GLY A 107 -7.02 -5.53 -33.13
N MET A 108 -7.52 -5.18 -32.00
CA MET A 108 -6.70 -4.99 -30.79
C MET A 108 -7.24 -5.85 -29.64
N LEU A 109 -6.36 -6.61 -29.00
CA LEU A 109 -6.67 -7.41 -27.84
C LEU A 109 -5.85 -6.93 -26.66
N LEU A 110 -6.53 -6.47 -25.61
CA LEU A 110 -5.96 -6.12 -24.32
C LEU A 110 -6.33 -7.20 -23.30
N VAL A 111 -5.37 -7.98 -22.85
CA VAL A 111 -5.54 -8.96 -21.77
C VAL A 111 -5.03 -8.35 -20.47
N THR A 112 -5.94 -8.13 -19.53
CA THR A 112 -5.63 -7.59 -18.20
C THR A 112 -5.75 -8.67 -17.16
N ASP A 113 -5.06 -8.48 -16.04
CA ASP A 113 -5.16 -9.37 -14.88
C ASP A 113 -4.79 -10.82 -15.16
N ALA A 114 -3.66 -11.00 -15.79
CA ALA A 114 -3.07 -12.29 -16.12
C ALA A 114 -2.60 -13.10 -14.90
N ASN A 115 -3.45 -13.23 -13.87
CA ASN A 115 -3.07 -13.78 -12.56
C ASN A 115 -3.03 -15.32 -12.50
N TYR A 116 -3.57 -16.01 -13.49
CA TYR A 116 -3.75 -17.47 -13.44
C TYR A 116 -3.25 -18.14 -14.71
N GLY A 117 -2.03 -18.66 -14.61
CA GLY A 117 -1.20 -19.09 -15.73
C GLY A 117 -1.77 -20.10 -16.71
N SER A 118 -2.64 -21.03 -16.30
CA SER A 118 -3.09 -22.10 -17.21
C SER A 118 -4.08 -21.63 -18.27
N VAL A 119 -4.96 -20.70 -17.96
CA VAL A 119 -5.97 -20.19 -18.90
C VAL A 119 -5.39 -19.11 -19.78
N LEU A 120 -4.61 -18.22 -19.23
CA LEU A 120 -3.89 -17.23 -20.00
C LEU A 120 -2.92 -17.91 -20.98
N GLY A 121 -2.28 -18.99 -20.56
CA GLY A 121 -1.41 -19.82 -21.41
C GLY A 121 -2.13 -20.28 -22.68
N ASP A 122 -3.33 -20.83 -22.59
CA ASP A 122 -4.13 -21.23 -23.75
C ASP A 122 -4.51 -20.04 -24.64
N TRP A 123 -4.96 -18.94 -24.03
CA TRP A 123 -5.34 -17.75 -24.80
C TRP A 123 -4.17 -17.17 -25.58
N VAL A 124 -3.02 -17.05 -24.94
CA VAL A 124 -1.88 -16.40 -25.57
C VAL A 124 -1.10 -17.36 -26.47
N ALA A 125 -0.97 -18.64 -26.12
CA ALA A 125 -0.44 -19.66 -27.03
C ALA A 125 -1.22 -19.76 -28.33
N SER A 126 -2.52 -19.46 -28.32
CA SER A 126 -3.37 -19.41 -29.49
C SER A 126 -3.00 -18.31 -30.48
N PHE A 127 -2.22 -17.31 -30.12
CA PHE A 127 -1.87 -16.17 -30.95
C PHE A 127 -0.51 -16.28 -31.69
N GLY A 128 0.21 -17.37 -31.61
CA GLY A 128 1.39 -17.59 -32.48
C GLY A 128 2.45 -18.52 -31.89
N SER A 129 3.27 -19.09 -32.79
CA SER A 129 4.46 -19.85 -32.46
C SER A 129 5.51 -18.92 -31.78
N GLY A 130 6.10 -19.34 -30.69
CA GLY A 130 7.09 -18.55 -29.91
C GLY A 130 6.52 -17.94 -28.65
N PHE A 131 5.27 -18.22 -28.31
CA PHE A 131 4.66 -17.82 -27.07
C PHE A 131 4.37 -19.03 -26.19
N GLU A 132 5.16 -19.22 -25.18
CA GLU A 132 4.79 -19.99 -24.01
C GLU A 132 4.52 -19.01 -22.88
N ALA A 133 3.25 -18.66 -22.67
CA ALA A 133 2.91 -17.88 -21.49
C ALA A 133 2.91 -18.80 -20.28
N GLY A 134 3.91 -18.65 -19.47
CA GLY A 134 3.81 -19.04 -18.08
C GLY A 134 3.55 -17.78 -17.26
N CYS A 135 2.51 -17.77 -16.43
CA CYS A 135 2.48 -16.87 -15.30
C CYS A 135 2.99 -17.67 -14.12
N ALA A 136 4.15 -17.33 -13.59
CA ALA A 136 4.65 -17.85 -12.33
C ALA A 136 4.28 -16.87 -11.22
N LEU A 137 3.93 -17.37 -10.03
CA LEU A 137 3.85 -16.54 -8.84
C LEU A 137 5.19 -15.84 -8.69
N CYS A 138 5.19 -14.53 -8.65
CA CYS A 138 6.41 -13.76 -8.49
C CYS A 138 7.01 -14.06 -7.11
N SER A 139 8.26 -14.52 -7.09
CA SER A 139 9.02 -14.70 -5.85
C SER A 139 9.18 -13.39 -5.06
N ALA A 140 8.97 -12.24 -5.71
CA ALA A 140 8.87 -10.93 -5.05
C ALA A 140 7.69 -10.81 -4.07
N HIS A 141 6.73 -11.74 -4.05
CA HIS A 141 5.79 -11.89 -2.94
C HIS A 141 6.47 -12.27 -1.63
N MET A 142 7.68 -12.84 -1.73
CA MET A 142 8.49 -13.29 -0.62
C MET A 142 9.65 -12.34 -0.31
N ALA A 143 9.81 -11.24 -1.05
CA ALA A 143 10.83 -10.25 -0.75
C ALA A 143 10.46 -9.44 0.51
N PRO A 144 11.42 -9.06 1.34
CA PRO A 144 11.20 -8.18 2.48
C PRO A 144 10.45 -6.92 2.04
N SER A 145 9.54 -6.44 2.89
CA SER A 145 8.65 -5.29 2.65
C SER A 145 9.35 -3.97 2.28
N ASP A 146 10.66 -3.92 2.43
CA ASP A 146 11.51 -2.74 2.25
C ASP A 146 12.15 -2.58 0.89
N ALA A 147 12.21 -3.62 0.10
CA ALA A 147 12.46 -3.43 -1.30
C ALA A 147 11.24 -2.67 -1.84
N THR A 148 11.31 -1.35 -1.88
CA THR A 148 10.49 -0.54 -2.75
C THR A 148 10.48 -1.31 -4.06
N ARG A 149 9.34 -1.90 -4.41
CA ARG A 149 9.21 -2.70 -5.62
C ARG A 149 9.38 -1.75 -6.76
N VAL A 150 10.61 -1.48 -7.12
CA VAL A 150 10.97 -0.60 -8.20
C VAL A 150 10.59 -1.32 -9.47
N VAL A 151 9.46 -0.92 -10.02
CA VAL A 151 9.09 -1.29 -11.36
C VAL A 151 10.01 -0.52 -12.30
N THR A 152 10.79 -1.23 -13.07
CA THR A 152 11.58 -0.61 -14.14
C THR A 152 10.66 -0.31 -15.31
N VAL A 153 10.51 0.97 -15.63
CA VAL A 153 9.76 1.43 -16.81
C VAL A 153 10.78 1.92 -17.83
N ARG A 154 10.83 1.25 -18.98
CA ARG A 154 11.63 1.69 -20.11
C ARG A 154 10.82 2.68 -20.96
N PRO A 155 11.44 3.71 -21.55
CA PRO A 155 10.75 4.59 -22.48
C PRO A 155 10.11 3.80 -23.63
N ASP A 156 8.81 3.99 -23.80
CA ASP A 156 8.03 3.29 -24.83
C ASP A 156 6.87 4.18 -25.29
N PRO A 157 6.64 4.30 -26.62
CA PRO A 157 5.59 5.17 -27.14
C PRO A 157 4.19 4.83 -26.64
N LEU A 158 3.85 3.55 -26.53
CA LEU A 158 2.53 3.11 -26.06
C LEU A 158 2.30 3.46 -24.58
N LEU A 159 3.37 3.54 -23.79
CA LEU A 159 3.30 3.90 -22.37
C LEU A 159 3.48 5.41 -22.11
N SER A 160 3.79 6.18 -23.15
CA SER A 160 4.15 7.57 -22.96
C SER A 160 3.20 8.56 -23.65
N CYS A 161 2.48 8.11 -24.69
CA CYS A 161 1.75 9.01 -25.55
C CYS A 161 0.28 8.58 -25.76
N PRO A 162 -0.72 9.44 -25.49
CA PRO A 162 -0.61 10.82 -25.03
C PRO A 162 -0.44 10.95 -23.50
N LYS A 163 -0.56 9.86 -22.74
CA LYS A 163 -0.46 9.83 -21.26
C LYS A 163 0.79 9.10 -20.83
N PRO A 164 1.66 9.72 -20.01
CA PRO A 164 2.83 9.05 -19.45
C PRO A 164 2.40 8.10 -18.33
N LEU A 165 2.43 6.79 -18.62
CA LEU A 165 1.97 5.73 -17.71
C LEU A 165 3.03 5.30 -16.69
N GLY A 166 4.31 5.54 -16.94
CA GLY A 166 5.40 4.98 -16.13
C GLY A 166 5.27 5.28 -14.64
N ARG A 167 5.01 6.53 -14.30
CA ARG A 167 4.81 6.96 -12.91
C ARG A 167 3.53 6.39 -12.31
N LEU A 168 2.45 6.35 -13.06
CA LEU A 168 1.19 5.79 -12.61
C LEU A 168 1.33 4.30 -12.28
N PHE A 169 2.10 3.56 -13.06
CA PHE A 169 2.42 2.18 -12.75
C PHE A 169 3.22 2.04 -11.45
N GLN A 170 4.22 2.88 -11.21
CA GLN A 170 5.00 2.88 -9.97
C GLN A 170 4.15 3.18 -8.73
N GLU A 171 3.24 4.13 -8.82
CA GLU A 171 2.43 4.59 -7.69
C GLU A 171 1.27 3.62 -7.36
N HIS A 172 0.73 2.93 -8.36
CA HIS A 172 -0.49 2.11 -8.20
C HIS A 172 -0.27 0.61 -8.36
N TYR A 173 0.99 0.18 -8.39
CA TYR A 173 1.32 -1.19 -8.69
C TYR A 173 0.94 -2.17 -7.56
N ARG A 174 0.11 -3.17 -7.91
CA ARG A 174 -0.14 -4.37 -7.10
C ARG A 174 0.17 -5.58 -7.96
N GLN A 175 1.11 -6.40 -7.55
CA GLN A 175 1.51 -7.56 -8.31
C GLN A 175 1.23 -8.86 -7.58
N TRP A 176 0.75 -9.83 -8.34
CA TRP A 176 0.59 -11.22 -7.92
C TRP A 176 1.41 -12.17 -8.79
N THR A 177 1.64 -11.84 -10.06
CA THR A 177 2.32 -12.69 -11.03
C THR A 177 3.15 -11.86 -12.00
N HIS A 178 4.05 -12.51 -12.75
CA HIS A 178 4.78 -11.90 -13.86
C HIS A 178 4.62 -12.76 -15.12
N LEU A 179 4.87 -12.15 -16.27
CA LEU A 179 4.86 -12.86 -17.56
C LEU A 179 6.18 -13.63 -17.71
N THR A 180 6.11 -14.85 -18.25
CA THR A 180 7.29 -15.69 -18.50
C THR A 180 7.33 -16.16 -19.94
N LYS A 181 8.51 -16.57 -20.42
CA LYS A 181 8.71 -17.20 -21.74
C LYS A 181 8.19 -16.39 -22.92
N LEU A 182 8.37 -15.07 -22.89
CA LEU A 182 8.05 -14.18 -24.00
C LEU A 182 9.13 -14.29 -25.09
N GLY A 183 8.74 -14.47 -26.36
CA GLY A 183 9.65 -14.46 -27.49
C GLY A 183 10.23 -13.06 -27.80
N PRO A 184 11.22 -12.96 -28.68
CA PRO A 184 11.91 -11.70 -28.98
C PRO A 184 11.04 -10.66 -29.70
N GLU A 185 9.91 -11.07 -30.25
CA GLU A 185 8.93 -10.19 -30.91
C GLU A 185 8.09 -9.37 -29.92
N TRP A 186 8.18 -9.69 -28.62
CA TRP A 186 7.47 -8.97 -27.58
C TRP A 186 8.29 -7.79 -27.07
N ARG A 187 7.66 -6.64 -26.97
CA ARG A 187 8.18 -5.51 -26.23
C ARG A 187 7.71 -5.60 -24.78
N THR A 188 8.65 -5.47 -23.84
CA THR A 188 8.42 -5.60 -22.41
C THR A 188 8.87 -4.32 -21.69
N PRO A 189 8.14 -3.20 -21.85
CA PRO A 189 8.60 -1.93 -21.34
C PRO A 189 8.48 -1.78 -19.83
N ILE A 190 7.71 -2.65 -19.16
CA ILE A 190 7.58 -2.66 -17.71
C ILE A 190 7.97 -4.02 -17.16
N ALA A 191 8.91 -4.02 -16.23
CA ALA A 191 9.41 -5.22 -15.55
C ALA A 191 9.60 -5.01 -14.05
N CYS A 192 9.64 -6.12 -13.29
CA CYS A 192 10.11 -6.13 -11.91
C CYS A 192 11.60 -5.79 -11.81
N VAL A 193 12.09 -5.61 -10.59
CA VAL A 193 13.53 -5.39 -10.29
C VAL A 193 14.41 -6.54 -10.80
N ASP A 194 13.89 -7.76 -10.76
CA ASP A 194 14.57 -8.96 -11.28
C ASP A 194 14.47 -9.10 -12.82
N GLY A 195 13.90 -8.13 -13.49
CA GLY A 195 13.72 -8.11 -14.95
C GLY A 195 12.51 -8.88 -15.45
N ALA A 196 11.72 -9.52 -14.58
CA ALA A 196 10.53 -10.27 -14.99
C ALA A 196 9.46 -9.32 -15.56
N PRO A 197 8.93 -9.56 -16.80
CA PRO A 197 7.97 -8.69 -17.44
C PRO A 197 6.63 -8.63 -16.72
N LEU A 198 6.07 -7.42 -16.62
CA LEU A 198 4.75 -7.14 -16.05
C LEU A 198 3.75 -6.65 -17.08
N PHE A 199 4.28 -6.03 -18.11
CA PHE A 199 3.55 -5.53 -19.24
C PHE A 199 4.31 -5.91 -20.51
N ALA A 200 3.62 -6.50 -21.46
CA ALA A 200 4.18 -6.87 -22.74
C ALA A 200 3.19 -6.57 -23.85
N TYR A 201 3.70 -6.22 -25.00
CA TYR A 201 2.88 -6.11 -26.20
C TYR A 201 3.63 -6.50 -27.44
N ARG A 202 2.90 -6.94 -28.45
CA ARG A 202 3.43 -7.17 -29.80
C ARG A 202 2.44 -6.73 -30.86
N ARG A 203 2.96 -6.45 -32.04
CA ARG A 203 2.15 -6.19 -33.22
C ARG A 203 1.92 -7.49 -33.97
N SER A 204 0.73 -7.62 -34.54
CA SER A 204 0.34 -8.74 -35.39
C SER A 204 -0.34 -8.17 -36.65
N GLY A 205 0.39 -8.07 -37.75
CA GLY A 205 -0.08 -7.34 -38.94
C GLY A 205 -0.37 -5.86 -38.60
N LYS A 206 -1.60 -5.41 -38.81
CA LYS A 206 -2.06 -4.06 -38.50
C LYS A 206 -2.53 -3.92 -37.06
N GLY A 207 -2.68 -5.00 -36.33
CA GLY A 207 -3.25 -5.03 -34.98
C GLY A 207 -2.23 -5.06 -33.84
N LEU A 208 -2.76 -5.10 -32.64
CA LEU A 208 -2.00 -5.00 -31.40
C LEU A 208 -2.52 -6.02 -30.39
N LEU A 209 -1.60 -6.76 -29.79
CA LEU A 209 -1.85 -7.63 -28.65
C LEU A 209 -1.09 -7.09 -27.43
N VAL A 210 -1.82 -6.78 -26.37
CA VAL A 210 -1.29 -6.24 -25.09
C VAL A 210 -1.60 -7.21 -23.97
N LEU A 211 -0.60 -7.54 -23.19
CA LEU A 211 -0.71 -8.38 -21.99
C LEU A 211 -0.21 -7.62 -20.78
N THR A 212 -0.93 -7.71 -19.67
CA THR A 212 -0.46 -7.19 -18.40
C THR A 212 -0.88 -8.08 -17.25
N SER A 213 0.06 -8.35 -16.37
CA SER A 213 -0.18 -9.07 -15.12
C SER A 213 -0.48 -8.13 -13.96
N ALA A 214 -0.41 -6.81 -14.18
CA ALA A 214 -0.61 -5.83 -13.13
C ALA A 214 -2.09 -5.70 -12.75
N ALA A 215 -2.44 -6.12 -11.54
CA ALA A 215 -3.79 -5.96 -10.98
C ALA A 215 -4.19 -4.48 -10.77
N SER A 216 -3.23 -3.57 -10.76
CA SER A 216 -3.43 -2.12 -10.61
C SER A 216 -4.17 -1.45 -11.77
N LEU A 217 -4.38 -2.15 -12.88
CA LEU A 217 -5.20 -1.62 -13.96
C LEU A 217 -6.68 -1.50 -13.59
N ARG A 218 -7.14 -2.19 -12.55
CA ARG A 218 -8.55 -2.26 -12.19
C ARG A 218 -9.11 -0.96 -11.60
N ASN A 219 -8.42 -0.37 -10.63
CA ASN A 219 -8.99 0.66 -9.72
C ASN A 219 -8.17 1.95 -9.68
N GLY A 220 -7.65 2.41 -10.81
CA GLY A 220 -6.79 3.58 -10.77
C GLY A 220 -6.74 4.34 -12.08
N PRO A 221 -5.94 5.38 -12.16
CA PRO A 221 -5.78 6.19 -13.35
C PRO A 221 -5.05 5.46 -14.49
N VAL A 222 -4.51 4.26 -14.26
CA VAL A 222 -3.71 3.50 -15.25
C VAL A 222 -4.58 2.97 -16.38
N ALA A 223 -5.71 2.34 -16.09
CA ALA A 223 -6.59 1.77 -17.10
C ALA A 223 -7.13 2.81 -18.10
N PRO A 224 -7.70 3.95 -17.65
CA PRO A 224 -8.15 4.99 -18.59
C PRO A 224 -7.02 5.57 -19.41
N ALA A 225 -5.84 5.78 -18.82
CA ALA A 225 -4.69 6.32 -19.52
C ALA A 225 -4.12 5.33 -20.55
N LEU A 226 -4.08 4.03 -20.24
CA LEU A 226 -3.68 2.99 -21.18
C LEU A 226 -4.66 2.90 -22.36
N LEU A 227 -5.96 2.92 -22.11
CA LEU A 227 -6.96 2.90 -23.18
C LEU A 227 -6.86 4.14 -24.08
N GLU A 228 -6.60 5.31 -23.50
CA GLU A 228 -6.37 6.54 -24.26
C GLU A 228 -5.13 6.43 -25.16
N ASN A 229 -4.04 5.85 -24.64
CA ASN A 229 -2.82 5.62 -25.43
C ASN A 229 -3.05 4.61 -26.56
N ILE A 230 -3.74 3.51 -26.31
CA ILE A 230 -4.10 2.52 -27.33
C ILE A 230 -4.98 3.15 -28.43
N ALA A 231 -6.01 3.90 -28.04
CA ALA A 231 -6.90 4.59 -28.99
C ALA A 231 -6.14 5.62 -29.84
N THR A 232 -5.21 6.34 -29.25
CA THR A 232 -4.36 7.34 -29.94
C THR A 232 -3.41 6.65 -30.92
N ASP A 233 -2.69 5.60 -30.51
CA ASP A 233 -1.80 4.83 -31.41
C ASP A 233 -2.59 4.31 -32.63
N LEU A 234 -3.80 3.79 -32.41
CA LEU A 234 -4.68 3.35 -33.48
C LEU A 234 -5.06 4.47 -34.45
N SER A 235 -5.48 5.61 -33.90
CA SER A 235 -5.89 6.77 -34.70
C SER A 235 -4.74 7.30 -35.57
N LEU A 236 -3.54 7.44 -34.99
CA LEU A 236 -2.35 7.90 -35.71
C LEU A 236 -1.97 6.93 -36.84
N ARG A 237 -1.98 5.63 -36.60
CA ARG A 237 -1.65 4.63 -37.61
C ARG A 237 -2.62 4.63 -38.77
N ARG A 238 -3.90 4.83 -38.53
CA ARG A 238 -4.90 4.99 -39.61
C ARG A 238 -4.62 6.20 -40.48
N MET A 239 -4.05 7.24 -39.88
CA MET A 239 -3.60 8.44 -40.62
C MET A 239 -2.20 8.28 -41.25
N GLY A 240 -1.62 7.08 -41.25
CA GLY A 240 -0.27 6.82 -41.76
C GLY A 240 0.85 7.40 -40.92
N MET A 241 0.62 7.55 -39.60
CA MET A 241 1.60 8.09 -38.66
C MET A 241 1.86 7.13 -37.52
N GLU A 242 3.06 7.21 -36.97
CA GLU A 242 3.48 6.41 -35.81
C GLU A 242 4.39 7.20 -34.90
N VAL A 243 4.10 7.18 -33.57
CA VAL A 243 5.02 7.72 -32.57
C VAL A 243 6.15 6.71 -32.37
N MET A 244 7.38 7.12 -32.68
CA MET A 244 8.59 6.31 -32.51
C MET A 244 9.17 6.44 -31.11
N SER A 245 9.18 7.67 -30.55
CA SER A 245 9.52 7.97 -29.16
C SER A 245 8.86 9.26 -28.70
N PHE A 246 8.59 9.33 -27.40
CA PHE A 246 8.12 10.52 -26.72
C PHE A 246 8.84 10.66 -25.37
N GLU A 247 9.63 11.72 -25.24
CA GLU A 247 10.43 12.02 -24.06
C GLU A 247 10.02 13.41 -23.55
N PRO A 248 9.09 13.48 -22.59
CA PRO A 248 8.44 14.76 -22.24
C PRO A 248 9.30 15.73 -21.43
N ASN A 249 10.30 15.24 -20.68
CA ASN A 249 10.99 16.03 -19.66
C ASN A 249 12.52 15.90 -19.74
N LEU A 250 13.11 16.09 -20.90
CA LEU A 250 14.56 16.13 -21.05
C LEU A 250 15.12 17.43 -20.49
N SER A 251 16.24 17.33 -19.76
CA SER A 251 16.97 18.52 -19.32
C SER A 251 17.65 19.19 -20.49
N GLY A 252 17.52 20.54 -20.56
CA GLY A 252 18.23 21.36 -21.52
C GLY A 252 19.64 21.74 -21.05
N GLY A 253 20.28 22.67 -21.78
CA GLY A 253 21.57 23.23 -21.38
C GLY A 253 21.48 24.16 -20.16
N ASN A 254 20.31 24.69 -19.88
CA ASN A 254 19.99 25.43 -18.67
C ASN A 254 19.14 24.55 -17.73
N PRO A 255 19.44 24.46 -16.43
CA PRO A 255 18.67 23.66 -15.49
C PRO A 255 17.17 23.97 -15.44
N ALA A 256 16.77 25.22 -15.74
CA ALA A 256 15.36 25.60 -15.82
C ALA A 256 14.70 25.24 -17.16
N GLU A 257 15.48 24.85 -18.16
CA GLU A 257 14.99 24.46 -19.47
C GLU A 257 14.55 22.99 -19.48
N ARG A 258 13.39 22.74 -20.07
CA ARG A 258 12.90 21.40 -20.37
C ARG A 258 12.62 21.27 -21.85
N ILE A 259 13.06 20.16 -22.41
CA ILE A 259 12.88 19.82 -23.81
C ILE A 259 11.88 18.65 -23.88
N CYS A 260 10.85 18.83 -24.68
CA CYS A 260 9.94 17.75 -25.03
C CYS A 260 10.35 17.20 -26.40
N ARG A 261 10.94 16.00 -26.44
CA ARG A 261 11.36 15.37 -27.69
C ARG A 261 10.32 14.38 -28.17
N LEU A 262 9.83 14.58 -29.39
CA LEU A 262 8.91 13.69 -30.08
C LEU A 262 9.52 13.23 -31.39
N ARG A 263 9.59 11.91 -31.64
CA ARG A 263 9.94 11.33 -32.93
C ARG A 263 8.68 10.71 -33.55
N LEU A 264 8.36 11.14 -34.76
CA LEU A 264 7.23 10.63 -35.54
C LEU A 264 7.73 10.02 -36.82
N LYS A 265 7.14 8.88 -37.21
CA LYS A 265 7.23 8.37 -38.58
C LYS A 265 5.94 8.77 -39.31
N VAL A 266 6.11 9.38 -40.50
CA VAL A 266 5.00 9.84 -41.31
C VAL A 266 5.09 9.16 -42.69
N ALA A 267 3.99 8.53 -43.11
CA ALA A 267 3.95 7.89 -44.43
C ALA A 267 3.99 8.90 -45.59
N PRO A 268 4.52 8.54 -46.76
CA PRO A 268 4.52 9.39 -47.94
C PRO A 268 3.13 9.92 -48.27
N GLY A 269 3.01 11.19 -48.64
CA GLY A 269 1.76 11.82 -49.05
C GLY A 269 0.79 12.23 -47.93
N ILE A 270 1.14 12.01 -46.65
CA ILE A 270 0.25 12.33 -45.52
C ILE A 270 0.30 13.80 -45.11
N GLY A 271 1.42 14.47 -45.32
CA GLY A 271 1.58 15.89 -44.99
C GLY A 271 2.96 16.41 -45.37
N ARG A 272 3.14 17.75 -45.36
CA ARG A 272 4.40 18.40 -45.75
C ARG A 272 5.13 18.99 -44.54
N LYS A 273 4.37 19.49 -43.56
CA LYS A 273 4.92 20.18 -42.39
C LYS A 273 4.32 19.64 -41.11
N VAL A 274 5.16 19.28 -40.14
CA VAL A 274 4.77 18.90 -38.80
C VAL A 274 5.20 19.99 -37.80
N THR A 275 4.27 20.43 -36.99
CA THR A 275 4.51 21.46 -35.96
C THR A 275 4.19 20.88 -34.58
N ALA A 276 5.08 21.09 -33.62
CA ALA A 276 4.85 20.76 -32.21
C ALA A 276 4.87 22.04 -31.37
N THR A 277 3.80 22.26 -30.63
CA THR A 277 3.67 23.41 -29.72
C THR A 277 3.66 22.88 -28.28
N LEU A 278 4.67 23.24 -27.49
CA LEU A 278 4.74 22.96 -26.06
C LEU A 278 4.29 24.19 -25.27
N VAL A 279 3.37 24.00 -24.35
CA VAL A 279 2.95 25.02 -23.38
C VAL A 279 3.14 24.44 -21.99
N GLU A 280 3.92 25.12 -21.18
CA GLU A 280 4.12 24.78 -19.76
C GLU A 280 3.54 25.86 -18.87
N ARG A 281 2.90 25.43 -17.75
CA ARG A 281 2.30 26.33 -16.74
C ARG A 281 2.74 25.92 -15.35
N ASN A 282 3.09 26.90 -14.54
CA ASN A 282 3.41 26.74 -13.15
C ASN A 282 2.64 27.75 -12.30
N SER A 283 1.67 27.29 -11.54
CA SER A 283 0.83 28.13 -10.66
C SER A 283 1.59 28.68 -9.43
N CYS A 284 2.72 28.06 -9.08
CA CYS A 284 3.55 28.44 -7.93
C CYS A 284 4.67 29.43 -8.32
N ALA A 285 4.86 29.72 -9.60
CA ALA A 285 5.95 30.60 -10.07
C ALA A 285 5.75 32.04 -9.62
N LYS A 286 6.82 32.63 -9.13
CA LYS A 286 6.92 34.11 -8.96
C LYS A 286 7.29 34.71 -10.32
N GLY A 287 6.37 35.37 -11.00
CA GLY A 287 6.61 35.94 -12.32
C GLY A 287 5.80 35.29 -13.45
N LYS A 288 6.39 35.08 -14.64
CA LYS A 288 5.69 34.38 -15.73
C LYS A 288 5.42 32.92 -15.39
N GLY A 289 4.17 32.62 -15.07
CA GLY A 289 3.69 31.26 -14.79
C GLY A 289 3.43 30.40 -16.03
N GLU A 290 3.71 30.89 -17.24
CA GLU A 290 3.51 30.19 -18.51
C GLU A 290 4.69 30.39 -19.45
N SER A 291 5.10 29.32 -20.13
CA SER A 291 6.07 29.32 -21.22
C SER A 291 5.54 28.58 -22.42
N LYS A 292 5.81 29.06 -23.63
CA LYS A 292 5.37 28.43 -24.89
C LYS A 292 6.53 28.32 -25.86
N ALA A 293 6.69 27.17 -26.46
CA ALA A 293 7.69 26.91 -27.50
C ALA A 293 7.07 26.18 -28.70
N VAL A 294 7.62 26.43 -29.88
CA VAL A 294 7.19 25.78 -31.12
C VAL A 294 8.41 25.18 -31.82
N ALA A 295 8.30 23.95 -32.28
CA ALA A 295 9.25 23.27 -33.15
C ALA A 295 8.53 22.83 -34.41
N GLU A 296 9.19 22.96 -35.56
CA GLU A 296 8.65 22.62 -36.87
C GLU A 296 9.64 21.76 -37.67
N ALA A 297 9.12 20.85 -38.48
CA ALA A 297 9.90 20.03 -39.39
C ALA A 297 9.14 19.76 -40.67
N ASP A 298 9.84 19.75 -41.80
CA ASP A 298 9.30 19.39 -43.09
C ASP A 298 9.41 17.90 -43.36
N VAL A 299 8.39 17.33 -43.99
CA VAL A 299 8.31 15.87 -44.35
C VAL A 299 7.94 15.76 -45.81
N PRO A 300 8.79 16.16 -46.77
CA PRO A 300 8.41 16.28 -48.19
C PRO A 300 8.08 14.96 -48.88
N SER A 301 8.68 13.86 -48.47
CA SER A 301 8.47 12.52 -49.09
C SER A 301 8.09 11.42 -48.09
N GLY A 302 7.74 11.79 -46.86
CA GLY A 302 7.57 10.87 -45.77
C GLY A 302 8.90 10.59 -45.06
N GLY A 303 8.87 9.85 -43.96
CA GLY A 303 10.04 9.49 -43.18
C GLY A 303 9.90 9.82 -41.72
N GLU A 304 11.02 9.82 -40.99
CA GLU A 304 11.05 10.15 -39.57
C GLU A 304 11.37 11.62 -39.37
N VAL A 305 10.65 12.26 -38.46
CA VAL A 305 10.89 13.62 -38.01
C VAL A 305 11.08 13.68 -36.51
N THR A 306 11.97 14.57 -36.06
CA THR A 306 12.19 14.85 -34.64
C THR A 306 11.80 16.30 -34.36
N LEU A 307 10.94 16.48 -33.39
CA LEU A 307 10.49 17.77 -32.89
C LEU A 307 10.93 17.91 -31.44
N ALA A 308 11.53 19.03 -31.08
CA ALA A 308 12.11 19.22 -29.75
C ALA A 308 11.84 20.65 -29.22
N PRO A 309 10.55 21.07 -29.04
CA PRO A 309 10.27 22.34 -28.42
C PRO A 309 10.83 22.41 -27.00
N ALA A 310 11.44 23.54 -26.62
CA ALA A 310 12.07 23.75 -25.34
C ALA A 310 11.44 24.95 -24.63
N CYS A 311 11.00 24.76 -23.40
CA CYS A 311 10.45 25.80 -22.54
C CYS A 311 11.38 26.10 -21.36
N THR A 312 11.48 27.37 -20.98
CA THR A 312 12.14 27.82 -19.75
C THR A 312 11.07 28.35 -18.79
N LEU A 313 10.92 27.67 -17.65
CA LEU A 313 9.92 28.02 -16.65
C LEU A 313 10.46 27.73 -15.25
N ALA A 314 9.96 28.45 -14.24
CA ALA A 314 10.30 28.18 -12.83
C ALA A 314 10.03 26.72 -12.45
N ARG A 315 11.04 26.05 -11.89
CA ARG A 315 11.01 24.64 -11.49
C ARG A 315 10.69 24.51 -10.00
N ILE A 316 9.47 24.91 -9.63
CA ILE A 316 8.96 24.94 -8.26
C ILE A 316 7.58 24.27 -8.26
N GLY A 317 7.33 23.34 -7.34
CA GLY A 317 6.02 22.69 -7.18
C GLY A 317 5.61 21.87 -8.41
N THR A 318 4.38 22.04 -8.90
CA THR A 318 3.87 21.28 -10.05
C THR A 318 3.86 22.14 -11.32
N VAL A 319 4.49 21.61 -12.34
CA VAL A 319 4.47 22.15 -13.70
C VAL A 319 3.54 21.31 -14.55
N SER A 320 2.50 21.93 -15.10
CA SER A 320 1.57 21.31 -16.04
C SER A 320 2.03 21.59 -17.47
N SER A 321 2.21 20.57 -18.26
CA SER A 321 2.72 20.63 -19.64
C SER A 321 1.68 20.11 -20.62
N ARG A 322 1.61 20.75 -21.78
CA ARG A 322 0.76 20.35 -22.89
C ARG A 322 1.53 20.46 -24.21
N LEU A 323 1.67 19.34 -24.90
CA LEU A 323 2.21 19.28 -26.26
C LEU A 323 1.05 19.09 -27.26
N GLU A 324 0.95 19.97 -28.22
CA GLU A 324 0.06 19.82 -29.37
C GLU A 324 0.89 19.59 -30.64
N VAL A 325 0.52 18.60 -31.41
CA VAL A 325 1.17 18.27 -32.68
C VAL A 325 0.15 18.45 -33.81
N ALA A 326 0.54 19.16 -34.84
CA ALA A 326 -0.26 19.39 -36.03
C ALA A 326 0.52 18.99 -37.27
N VAL A 327 -0.20 18.48 -38.29
CA VAL A 327 0.31 18.24 -39.64
C VAL A 327 -0.46 19.15 -40.58
N ASP A 328 0.28 19.99 -41.30
CA ASP A 328 -0.29 21.04 -42.21
C ASP A 328 -1.38 21.89 -41.51
N GLY A 329 -1.10 22.29 -40.24
CA GLY A 329 -2.02 23.07 -39.41
C GLY A 329 -3.16 22.29 -38.76
N ARG A 330 -3.38 21.03 -39.11
CA ARG A 330 -4.41 20.16 -38.49
C ARG A 330 -3.86 19.42 -37.28
N ARG A 331 -4.43 19.66 -36.10
CA ARG A 331 -4.03 18.98 -34.88
C ARG A 331 -4.31 17.46 -34.97
N ILE A 332 -3.28 16.67 -34.73
CA ILE A 332 -3.33 15.19 -34.78
C ILE A 332 -3.12 14.55 -33.41
N LEU A 333 -2.45 15.26 -32.48
CA LEU A 333 -2.09 14.72 -31.18
C LEU A 333 -2.12 15.84 -30.14
N SER A 334 -2.57 15.52 -28.94
CA SER A 334 -2.45 16.39 -27.76
C SER A 334 -2.07 15.56 -26.55
N CYS A 335 -0.87 15.79 -26.02
CA CYS A 335 -0.36 15.14 -24.81
C CYS A 335 -0.43 16.12 -23.65
N THR A 336 -0.84 15.66 -22.48
CA THR A 336 -0.83 16.47 -21.25
C THR A 336 -0.24 15.67 -20.12
N TRP A 337 0.65 16.27 -19.35
CA TRP A 337 1.24 15.66 -18.16
C TRP A 337 1.57 16.70 -17.11
N ASP A 338 1.65 16.26 -15.86
CA ASP A 338 2.12 17.08 -14.76
C ASP A 338 3.45 16.53 -14.24
N GLU A 339 4.40 17.39 -13.94
CA GLU A 339 5.63 17.08 -13.25
C GLU A 339 5.62 17.79 -11.90
N THR A 340 5.64 17.02 -10.82
CA THR A 340 5.82 17.57 -9.47
C THR A 340 7.28 17.48 -9.10
N LEU A 341 7.89 18.64 -8.92
CA LEU A 341 9.29 18.77 -8.55
C LEU A 341 9.44 18.62 -7.03
N PRO A 342 10.47 17.90 -6.54
CA PRO A 342 10.70 17.81 -5.11
C PRO A 342 11.02 19.21 -4.57
N ALA A 343 10.48 19.54 -3.40
CA ALA A 343 10.88 20.74 -2.68
C ALA A 343 12.36 20.61 -2.26
N ALA A 344 13.10 21.73 -2.30
CA ALA A 344 14.51 21.73 -1.86
C ALA A 344 14.68 21.31 -0.41
N LEU A 345 13.65 21.59 0.41
CA LEU A 345 13.53 21.13 1.79
C LEU A 345 12.14 20.52 2.00
N SER A 346 12.07 19.27 2.33
CA SER A 346 10.84 18.62 2.79
C SER A 346 10.96 18.28 4.26
N LEU A 347 9.91 18.59 5.03
CA LEU A 347 9.83 18.34 6.45
C LEU A 347 8.59 17.49 6.74
N ARG A 348 8.78 16.33 7.35
CA ARG A 348 7.70 15.44 7.80
C ARG A 348 7.94 15.06 9.25
N LEU A 349 6.88 14.73 9.96
CA LEU A 349 6.95 14.23 11.33
C LEU A 349 6.55 12.76 11.34
N LYS A 350 7.26 11.95 12.10
CA LYS A 350 6.87 10.56 12.33
C LYS A 350 5.54 10.50 13.08
N ARG A 351 5.44 11.26 14.18
CA ARG A 351 4.20 11.46 14.94
C ARG A 351 3.74 12.91 14.82
N LYS A 352 2.46 13.13 14.69
CA LYS A 352 1.83 14.46 14.69
C LYS A 352 1.04 14.74 15.97
N HIS A 353 0.72 13.69 16.71
CA HIS A 353 0.04 13.75 17.99
C HIS A 353 1.03 13.38 19.09
N LEU A 354 1.33 14.33 19.96
CA LEU A 354 2.30 14.19 21.03
C LEU A 354 1.64 14.39 22.38
N TYR A 355 2.28 13.87 23.41
CA TYR A 355 1.88 14.03 24.80
C TYR A 355 3.03 14.64 25.59
N PRO A 356 2.81 15.15 26.82
CA PRO A 356 3.87 15.75 27.64
C PRO A 356 5.07 14.81 27.80
N GLY A 357 6.26 15.33 27.49
CA GLY A 357 7.51 14.56 27.54
C GLY A 357 7.84 13.74 26.30
N ASP A 358 6.94 13.66 25.30
CA ASP A 358 7.27 13.01 24.03
C ASP A 358 8.35 13.77 23.27
N SER A 359 9.01 13.05 22.38
CA SER A 359 9.99 13.62 21.46
C SER A 359 9.42 13.73 20.05
N LEU A 360 9.58 14.90 19.45
CA LEU A 360 9.30 15.14 18.04
C LEU A 360 10.48 14.65 17.21
N THR A 361 10.24 13.79 16.26
CA THR A 361 11.27 13.23 15.36
C THR A 361 11.02 13.68 13.92
N PRO A 362 11.56 14.85 13.52
CA PRO A 362 11.40 15.33 12.16
C PRO A 362 12.22 14.48 11.18
N GLN A 363 11.60 14.18 10.06
CA GLN A 363 12.24 13.59 8.89
C GLN A 363 12.47 14.68 7.86
N VAL A 364 13.71 14.85 7.45
CA VAL A 364 14.12 15.88 6.49
C VAL A 364 14.59 15.21 5.22
N ALA A 365 14.05 15.65 4.09
CA ALA A 365 14.60 15.33 2.78
C ALA A 365 15.11 16.62 2.12
N LEU A 366 16.34 16.55 1.62
CA LEU A 366 17.04 17.68 0.99
C LEU A 366 17.19 17.41 -0.51
N ALA A 367 16.74 18.35 -1.32
CA ALA A 367 16.89 18.34 -2.78
C ALA A 367 17.17 19.76 -3.30
N PRO A 368 18.21 20.46 -2.78
CA PRO A 368 18.53 21.79 -3.25
C PRO A 368 18.95 21.76 -4.73
N PRO A 369 18.81 22.87 -5.47
CA PRO A 369 19.36 22.96 -6.81
C PRO A 369 20.86 22.64 -6.83
N SER A 370 21.37 22.14 -7.96
CA SER A 370 22.77 21.68 -8.10
C SER A 370 23.78 22.74 -7.66
N ASP A 371 23.54 24.00 -8.01
CA ASP A 371 24.40 25.13 -7.63
C ASP A 371 24.44 25.39 -6.12
N GLY A 372 23.42 24.97 -5.40
CA GLY A 372 23.32 25.12 -3.94
C GLY A 372 23.92 23.97 -3.14
N CYS A 373 24.10 22.77 -3.75
CA CYS A 373 24.57 21.59 -3.02
C CYS A 373 25.92 21.82 -2.31
N GLY A 374 26.88 22.47 -2.98
CA GLY A 374 28.21 22.80 -2.41
C GLY A 374 28.21 24.03 -1.49
N GLN A 375 27.13 24.76 -1.40
CA GLN A 375 26.99 25.98 -0.61
C GLN A 375 26.14 25.79 0.66
N LEU A 376 25.57 24.60 0.83
CA LEU A 376 24.73 24.29 1.97
C LEU A 376 25.59 24.15 3.23
N THR A 377 25.28 24.93 4.28
CA THR A 377 25.99 24.94 5.56
C THR A 377 25.20 24.27 6.68
N GLY A 378 23.85 24.22 6.55
CA GLY A 378 23.03 23.62 7.60
C GLY A 378 21.55 23.80 7.38
N LEU A 379 20.82 23.57 8.46
CA LEU A 379 19.37 23.73 8.58
C LEU A 379 19.07 24.61 9.81
N ALA A 380 18.28 25.65 9.64
CA ALA A 380 17.71 26.40 10.74
C ALA A 380 16.27 25.98 10.98
N TRP A 381 15.86 25.91 12.24
CA TRP A 381 14.51 25.51 12.62
C TRP A 381 14.00 26.28 13.84
N ARG A 382 12.67 26.34 14.00
CA ARG A 382 12.00 26.87 15.19
C ARG A 382 10.61 26.25 15.33
N ILE A 383 10.08 26.25 16.54
CA ILE A 383 8.68 25.92 16.81
C ILE A 383 7.93 27.24 17.02
N ASP A 384 6.79 27.38 16.36
CA ASP A 384 5.95 28.58 16.37
C ASP A 384 6.73 29.86 16.03
N GLY A 385 6.62 30.88 16.89
CA GLY A 385 7.34 32.13 16.79
C GLY A 385 8.67 32.18 17.56
N GLY A 386 9.15 31.05 18.09
CA GLY A 386 10.39 30.99 18.90
C GLY A 386 11.65 31.33 18.11
N GLU A 387 12.77 31.33 18.81
CA GLU A 387 14.07 31.63 18.20
C GLU A 387 14.51 30.54 17.21
N TRP A 388 15.23 30.95 16.17
CA TRP A 388 15.85 30.06 15.22
C TRP A 388 17.05 29.34 15.84
N LYS A 389 17.02 28.01 15.83
CA LYS A 389 18.12 27.13 16.18
C LYS A 389 18.72 26.55 14.92
N THR A 390 20.01 26.26 14.93
CA THR A 390 20.73 25.72 13.75
C THR A 390 21.28 24.33 14.03
N ARG A 391 21.39 23.52 12.99
CA ARG A 391 22.08 22.23 13.00
C ARG A 391 22.78 22.01 11.66
N GLU A 392 23.77 21.12 11.60
CA GLU A 392 24.40 20.73 10.35
C GLU A 392 23.42 19.91 9.48
N ALA A 393 23.52 20.07 8.15
CA ALA A 393 22.64 19.40 7.21
C ALA A 393 22.86 17.87 7.18
N LYS A 394 24.07 17.40 7.54
CA LYS A 394 24.46 15.99 7.55
C LYS A 394 24.30 15.29 8.90
N ASP A 395 23.85 16.01 9.94
CA ASP A 395 23.60 15.41 11.25
C ASP A 395 22.57 14.28 11.13
N GLY A 396 22.83 13.20 11.85
CA GLY A 396 21.97 12.00 11.89
C GLY A 396 20.55 12.23 12.38
N ALA A 397 19.97 11.31 13.11
CA ALA A 397 18.60 11.42 13.62
C ALA A 397 18.38 12.76 14.33
N TRP A 398 17.26 13.41 13.99
CA TRP A 398 16.87 14.69 14.55
C TRP A 398 15.73 14.47 15.56
N THR A 399 16.01 14.76 16.81
CA THR A 399 15.03 14.66 17.91
C THR A 399 14.91 16.00 18.61
N ILE A 400 13.68 16.46 18.79
CA ILE A 400 13.33 17.68 19.53
C ILE A 400 12.42 17.27 20.67
N ARG A 401 12.78 17.56 21.91
CA ARG A 401 11.89 17.32 23.03
C ARG A 401 10.74 18.30 23.00
N ALA A 402 9.51 17.80 23.16
CA ALA A 402 8.31 18.62 23.29
C ALA A 402 8.09 19.14 24.72
N GLU A 403 9.09 18.97 25.57
CA GLU A 403 9.05 19.41 26.98
C GLU A 403 8.84 20.93 27.09
N GLY A 404 7.85 21.35 27.87
CA GLY A 404 7.51 22.76 28.04
C GLY A 404 6.64 23.38 26.94
N LEU A 405 6.27 22.62 25.89
CA LEU A 405 5.27 23.09 24.94
C LEU A 405 3.87 23.02 25.57
N PRO A 406 3.05 24.07 25.43
CA PRO A 406 1.68 24.04 25.93
C PRO A 406 0.82 23.03 25.14
N VAL A 407 -0.27 22.60 25.73
CA VAL A 407 -1.30 21.83 25.03
C VAL A 407 -1.89 22.68 23.91
N GLY A 408 -1.96 22.12 22.68
CA GLY A 408 -2.49 22.83 21.52
C GLY A 408 -1.76 22.48 20.23
N GLU A 409 -2.12 23.23 19.18
CA GLU A 409 -1.50 23.11 17.87
C GLU A 409 -0.17 23.87 17.81
N HIS A 410 0.82 23.26 17.18
CA HIS A 410 2.16 23.80 17.00
C HIS A 410 2.63 23.66 15.56
N VAL A 411 3.57 24.51 15.16
CA VAL A 411 4.17 24.50 13.83
C VAL A 411 5.69 24.46 13.93
N LEU A 412 6.28 23.35 13.51
CA LEU A 412 7.72 23.29 13.28
C LEU A 412 8.03 23.90 11.92
N ARG A 413 8.86 24.94 11.90
CA ARG A 413 9.37 25.59 10.67
C ARG A 413 10.85 25.29 10.53
N ALA A 414 11.27 25.03 9.29
CA ALA A 414 12.65 24.81 8.95
C ALA A 414 13.02 25.54 7.66
N ARG A 415 14.29 25.91 7.52
CA ARG A 415 14.85 26.48 6.29
C ARG A 415 16.28 26.01 6.06
N LEU A 416 16.71 25.94 4.82
CA LEU A 416 18.09 25.68 4.47
C LEU A 416 18.96 26.91 4.77
N CYS A 417 20.18 26.66 5.24
CA CYS A 417 21.19 27.67 5.44
C CYS A 417 22.32 27.46 4.44
N TYR A 418 22.64 28.50 3.70
CA TYR A 418 23.74 28.52 2.74
C TYR A 418 24.89 29.38 3.24
N ARG A 419 26.03 29.30 2.58
CA ARG A 419 27.14 30.22 2.80
C ARG A 419 26.63 31.69 2.81
N PRO A 420 27.07 32.53 3.75
CA PRO A 420 26.67 33.94 3.79
C PRO A 420 26.90 34.61 2.43
N GLY A 421 25.91 35.36 1.96
CA GLY A 421 25.97 36.08 0.68
C GLY A 421 25.59 35.25 -0.55
N PHE A 422 25.59 33.89 -0.48
CA PHE A 422 25.37 33.02 -1.67
C PHE A 422 24.08 33.34 -2.43
N LEU A 423 22.95 33.47 -1.74
CA LEU A 423 21.66 33.77 -2.38
C LEU A 423 21.56 35.27 -2.79
N ASP A 424 22.26 36.16 -2.09
CA ASP A 424 22.21 37.59 -2.36
C ASP A 424 23.12 37.98 -3.55
N GLU A 425 24.19 37.19 -3.75
CA GLU A 425 25.09 37.33 -4.90
C GLU A 425 24.46 36.80 -6.20
N MET A 426 23.36 36.00 -6.08
CA MET A 426 22.68 35.42 -7.22
C MET A 426 21.76 36.45 -7.90
N ALA A 427 21.79 36.50 -9.23
CA ALA A 427 20.83 37.29 -9.98
C ALA A 427 19.38 36.92 -9.64
N ALA A 428 18.53 37.90 -9.38
CA ALA A 428 17.14 37.71 -8.97
C ALA A 428 16.35 36.82 -9.93
N GLU A 429 16.62 36.89 -11.23
CA GLU A 429 16.00 36.03 -12.24
C GLU A 429 16.31 34.56 -11.99
N LYS A 430 17.58 34.19 -11.71
CA LYS A 430 18.01 32.83 -11.41
C LYS A 430 17.46 32.34 -10.07
N ARG A 431 17.47 33.23 -9.06
CA ARG A 431 16.93 32.90 -7.72
C ARG A 431 15.45 32.50 -7.78
N ASN A 432 14.67 33.17 -8.64
CA ASN A 432 13.23 32.92 -8.78
C ASN A 432 12.89 31.68 -9.62
N LEU A 433 13.87 31.04 -10.28
CA LEU A 433 13.65 29.85 -11.08
C LEU A 433 13.61 28.53 -10.24
N PHE A 434 14.14 28.56 -9.02
CA PHE A 434 14.29 27.36 -8.18
C PHE A 434 13.78 27.56 -6.77
N ASP A 435 13.43 26.45 -6.13
CA ASP A 435 13.20 26.39 -4.68
C ASP A 435 14.56 26.27 -3.97
N TRP A 436 14.85 27.17 -3.08
CA TRP A 436 16.07 27.21 -2.28
C TRP A 436 15.86 26.73 -0.85
N GLY A 437 14.68 26.16 -0.53
CA GLY A 437 14.38 25.66 0.80
C GLY A 437 14.27 26.78 1.85
N GLU A 438 13.76 27.91 1.46
CA GLU A 438 13.60 29.09 2.34
C GLU A 438 12.57 28.84 3.46
N SER A 439 11.64 27.91 3.27
CA SER A 439 10.64 27.52 4.28
C SER A 439 10.07 26.13 4.02
N ALA A 440 10.03 25.31 5.05
CA ALA A 440 9.24 24.10 5.14
C ALA A 440 8.53 24.08 6.49
N GLU A 441 7.29 23.58 6.52
CA GLU A 441 6.47 23.54 7.73
C GLU A 441 5.93 22.12 7.96
N ALA A 442 5.85 21.75 9.24
CA ALA A 442 5.14 20.56 9.69
C ALA A 442 4.32 20.88 10.92
N ARG A 443 3.04 20.53 10.91
CA ARG A 443 2.11 20.80 12.03
C ARG A 443 2.02 19.57 12.91
N PHE A 444 1.88 19.79 14.22
CA PHE A 444 1.64 18.78 15.22
C PHE A 444 0.78 19.33 16.35
N VAL A 445 0.27 18.42 17.17
CA VAL A 445 -0.59 18.78 18.31
C VAL A 445 0.01 18.17 19.58
N VAL A 446 0.11 18.96 20.64
CA VAL A 446 0.41 18.46 21.98
C VAL A 446 -0.93 18.30 22.71
N HIS A 447 -1.24 17.05 23.09
CA HIS A 447 -2.45 16.72 23.85
C HIS A 447 -2.18 16.74 25.35
N PRO A 448 -3.21 16.79 26.19
CA PRO A 448 -3.07 16.49 27.63
C PRO A 448 -2.51 15.08 27.84
N GLU A 449 -2.04 14.79 29.07
CA GLU A 449 -1.63 13.42 29.42
C GLU A 449 -2.80 12.45 29.26
N PRO A 450 -2.66 11.38 28.43
CA PRO A 450 -3.75 10.49 28.12
C PRO A 450 -3.86 9.36 29.14
N LYS A 451 -5.03 8.73 29.22
CA LYS A 451 -5.20 7.50 29.99
C LYS A 451 -4.34 6.35 29.45
N TYR A 452 -4.26 6.24 28.12
CA TYR A 452 -3.46 5.23 27.44
C TYR A 452 -2.33 5.86 26.65
N ARG A 453 -1.10 5.48 26.99
CA ARG A 453 0.11 6.00 26.37
C ARG A 453 1.02 4.86 25.88
N ILE A 454 1.59 5.02 24.70
CA ILE A 454 2.67 4.14 24.24
C ILE A 454 4.01 4.74 24.67
N ARG A 455 4.76 4.01 25.49
CA ARG A 455 6.11 4.37 25.95
C ARG A 455 7.12 4.23 24.79
N ASP A 456 8.31 4.82 24.90
CA ASP A 456 9.36 4.82 23.86
C ASP A 456 9.83 3.42 23.44
N ASP A 457 9.67 2.41 24.30
CA ASP A 457 9.94 1.00 24.01
C ASP A 457 8.72 0.26 23.47
N TYR A 458 7.66 0.99 23.09
CA TYR A 458 6.38 0.52 22.57
C TYR A 458 5.51 -0.26 23.57
N THR A 459 5.81 -0.21 24.86
CA THR A 459 4.95 -0.74 25.90
C THR A 459 3.72 0.16 26.10
N LEU A 460 2.53 -0.44 26.11
CA LEU A 460 1.32 0.29 26.50
C LEU A 460 1.33 0.56 28.00
N LEU A 461 1.03 1.80 28.36
CA LEU A 461 0.74 2.22 29.73
C LEU A 461 -0.75 2.52 29.86
N GLU A 462 -1.39 2.02 30.91
CA GLU A 462 -2.71 2.45 31.39
C GLU A 462 -2.53 3.17 32.73
N ASP A 463 -2.91 4.43 32.81
CA ASP A 463 -2.69 5.28 34.00
C ASP A 463 -1.22 5.19 34.48
N GLY A 464 -0.27 5.25 33.54
CA GLY A 464 1.18 5.20 33.82
C GLY A 464 1.74 3.82 34.16
N LYS A 465 0.93 2.74 34.20
CA LYS A 465 1.37 1.37 34.53
C LYS A 465 1.44 0.51 33.27
N PRO A 466 2.48 -0.34 33.13
CA PRO A 466 2.57 -1.27 32.02
C PRO A 466 1.34 -2.18 31.91
N PHE A 467 0.77 -2.25 30.73
CA PHE A 467 -0.40 -3.08 30.42
C PHE A 467 -0.12 -3.93 29.17
N PHE A 468 -0.30 -5.23 29.28
CA PHE A 468 -0.19 -6.17 28.15
C PHE A 468 -1.58 -6.56 27.68
N PRO A 469 -2.07 -6.05 26.52
CA PRO A 469 -3.35 -6.49 25.98
C PRO A 469 -3.28 -7.95 25.54
N LEU A 470 -4.13 -8.77 26.12
CA LEU A 470 -4.27 -10.17 25.81
C LEU A 470 -5.76 -10.48 25.67
N GLY A 471 -6.20 -10.89 24.47
CA GLY A 471 -7.63 -10.98 24.28
C GLY A 471 -8.11 -11.63 23.00
N PHE A 472 -9.37 -11.39 22.68
CA PHE A 472 -10.07 -11.98 21.55
C PHE A 472 -10.84 -10.97 20.71
N TYR A 473 -10.96 -11.29 19.42
CA TYR A 473 -11.93 -10.71 18.53
C TYR A 473 -13.34 -11.25 18.82
N GLN A 474 -14.30 -10.32 18.83
CA GLN A 474 -15.74 -10.61 18.79
C GLN A 474 -16.32 -9.87 17.58
N VAL A 475 -16.72 -10.60 16.56
CA VAL A 475 -17.32 -10.05 15.36
C VAL A 475 -18.83 -9.95 15.56
N SER A 476 -19.36 -8.72 15.67
CA SER A 476 -20.74 -8.52 16.12
C SER A 476 -21.79 -8.57 15.05
N TRP A 477 -21.46 -8.46 13.76
CA TRP A 477 -22.47 -8.55 12.69
C TRP A 477 -23.08 -9.93 12.54
N SER A 478 -22.40 -10.99 13.00
CA SER A 478 -22.86 -12.37 12.95
C SER A 478 -23.28 -12.93 14.31
N ILE A 479 -23.07 -12.14 15.39
CA ILE A 479 -23.34 -12.57 16.77
C ILE A 479 -24.35 -11.61 17.42
N PRO A 480 -25.46 -12.11 17.99
CA PRO A 480 -26.42 -11.30 18.75
C PRO A 480 -25.75 -10.51 19.89
N ALA A 481 -26.21 -9.30 20.13
CA ALA A 481 -25.61 -8.39 21.12
C ALA A 481 -25.63 -8.98 22.55
N GLU A 482 -26.70 -9.66 22.92
CA GLU A 482 -26.85 -10.32 24.23
C GLU A 482 -25.87 -11.46 24.46
N GLN A 483 -25.37 -12.10 23.42
CA GLN A 483 -24.35 -13.16 23.54
C GLN A 483 -22.95 -12.62 23.76
N ARG A 484 -22.66 -11.37 23.39
CA ARG A 484 -21.34 -10.76 23.50
C ARG A 484 -20.89 -10.65 24.96
N LEU A 485 -21.77 -10.29 25.87
CA LEU A 485 -21.45 -10.20 27.29
C LEU A 485 -21.02 -11.54 27.85
N ARG A 486 -21.70 -12.63 27.50
CA ARG A 486 -21.31 -13.98 27.90
C ARG A 486 -19.91 -14.33 27.40
N MET A 487 -19.59 -14.00 26.14
CA MET A 487 -18.23 -14.21 25.60
C MET A 487 -17.18 -13.44 26.39
N VAL A 488 -17.48 -12.19 26.78
CA VAL A 488 -16.57 -11.37 27.60
C VAL A 488 -16.40 -11.98 28.99
N GLN A 489 -17.47 -12.51 29.60
CA GLN A 489 -17.40 -13.21 30.88
C GLN A 489 -16.50 -14.45 30.81
N ASP A 490 -16.58 -15.23 29.73
CA ASP A 490 -15.73 -16.41 29.52
C ASP A 490 -14.26 -16.00 29.39
N VAL A 491 -13.92 -15.03 28.54
CA VAL A 491 -12.53 -14.62 28.32
C VAL A 491 -11.95 -13.97 29.57
N ALA A 492 -12.73 -13.20 30.33
CA ALA A 492 -12.33 -12.64 31.62
C ALA A 492 -12.04 -13.76 32.66
N HIS A 493 -12.92 -14.76 32.72
CA HIS A 493 -12.76 -15.90 33.61
C HIS A 493 -11.49 -16.70 33.30
N TRP A 494 -11.11 -16.82 32.02
CA TRP A 494 -9.86 -17.47 31.61
C TRP A 494 -8.62 -16.62 31.88
N GLY A 495 -8.78 -15.35 32.24
CA GLY A 495 -7.67 -14.44 32.56
C GLY A 495 -7.22 -13.55 31.41
N TYR A 496 -8.01 -13.42 30.35
CA TYR A 496 -7.80 -12.41 29.31
C TYR A 496 -8.37 -11.05 29.77
N ASN A 497 -7.84 -9.97 29.22
CA ASN A 497 -8.15 -8.61 29.67
C ASN A 497 -8.61 -7.65 28.56
N THR A 498 -8.70 -8.13 27.31
CA THR A 498 -9.03 -7.28 26.16
C THR A 498 -9.95 -7.99 25.17
N VAL A 499 -10.91 -7.27 24.60
CA VAL A 499 -11.72 -7.75 23.49
C VAL A 499 -11.77 -6.70 22.37
N HIS A 500 -11.74 -7.17 21.13
CA HIS A 500 -11.99 -6.36 19.94
C HIS A 500 -13.41 -6.64 19.45
N VAL A 501 -14.23 -5.62 19.32
CA VAL A 501 -15.68 -5.75 19.05
C VAL A 501 -16.05 -4.90 17.86
N SER A 502 -16.60 -5.53 16.81
CA SER A 502 -17.30 -4.83 15.73
C SER A 502 -18.72 -4.55 16.14
N ILE A 503 -19.16 -3.29 16.02
CA ILE A 503 -20.53 -2.89 16.31
C ILE A 503 -21.32 -2.64 15.02
N ARG A 504 -22.62 -2.94 15.06
CA ARG A 504 -23.53 -2.63 13.96
C ARG A 504 -24.12 -1.23 14.12
N GLN A 505 -24.58 -0.66 13.02
CA GLN A 505 -25.13 0.70 13.01
C GLN A 505 -26.40 0.85 13.87
N ASP A 506 -27.21 -0.22 13.99
CA ASP A 506 -28.39 -0.25 14.84
C ASP A 506 -28.06 -0.24 16.34
N GLU A 507 -26.92 -0.83 16.73
CA GLU A 507 -26.44 -0.86 18.12
C GLU A 507 -25.96 0.51 18.61
N CYS A 508 -25.61 1.41 17.70
CA CYS A 508 -25.24 2.80 18.06
C CYS A 508 -26.43 3.69 18.41
N LYS A 509 -27.65 3.33 17.99
CA LYS A 509 -28.85 4.14 18.18
C LYS A 509 -29.41 4.09 19.60
N GLY A 510 -29.23 2.97 20.28
CA GLY A 510 -29.67 2.77 21.67
C GLY A 510 -28.56 2.92 22.69
N ASP A 511 -28.83 2.58 23.94
CA ASP A 511 -27.84 2.60 25.04
C ASP A 511 -27.25 1.21 25.35
N GLY A 512 -27.63 0.20 24.57
CA GLY A 512 -27.20 -1.19 24.81
C GLY A 512 -25.69 -1.39 24.73
N TYR A 513 -25.02 -0.69 23.79
CA TYR A 513 -23.57 -0.76 23.71
C TYR A 513 -22.87 -0.07 24.90
N GLY A 514 -23.42 1.03 25.40
CA GLY A 514 -22.94 1.69 26.62
C GLY A 514 -23.03 0.76 27.85
N ALA A 515 -24.14 0.08 28.02
CA ALA A 515 -24.30 -0.93 29.08
C ALA A 515 -23.32 -2.11 28.95
N PHE A 516 -23.05 -2.56 27.70
CA PHE A 516 -22.04 -3.57 27.43
C PHE A 516 -20.64 -3.10 27.86
N LEU A 517 -20.24 -1.86 27.54
CA LEU A 517 -18.95 -1.28 27.95
C LEU A 517 -18.83 -1.18 29.47
N ASP A 518 -19.92 -0.79 30.18
CA ASP A 518 -19.93 -0.75 31.64
C ASP A 518 -19.76 -2.15 32.26
N ALA A 519 -20.39 -3.16 31.69
CA ALA A 519 -20.20 -4.55 32.11
C ALA A 519 -18.78 -5.05 31.85
N CYS A 520 -18.16 -4.71 30.70
CA CYS A 520 -16.75 -4.99 30.44
C CYS A 520 -15.82 -4.35 31.49
N ALA A 521 -16.07 -3.09 31.85
CA ALA A 521 -15.30 -2.40 32.88
C ALA A 521 -15.38 -3.13 34.24
N GLN A 522 -16.58 -3.57 34.64
CA GLN A 522 -16.77 -4.33 35.89
C GLN A 522 -16.02 -5.67 35.88
N LEU A 523 -15.86 -6.30 34.71
CA LEU A 523 -15.08 -7.51 34.53
C LEU A 523 -13.57 -7.27 34.36
N GLY A 524 -13.12 -6.02 34.40
CA GLY A 524 -11.72 -5.67 34.15
C GLY A 524 -11.26 -5.84 32.70
N VAL A 525 -12.19 -5.94 31.76
CA VAL A 525 -11.91 -6.15 30.33
C VAL A 525 -11.94 -4.82 29.57
N ARG A 526 -10.91 -4.58 28.77
CA ARG A 526 -10.82 -3.41 27.89
C ARG A 526 -11.35 -3.74 26.50
N VAL A 527 -11.89 -2.72 25.82
CA VAL A 527 -12.59 -2.90 24.55
C VAL A 527 -11.95 -2.04 23.46
N ILE A 528 -11.57 -2.67 22.35
CA ILE A 528 -11.25 -2.00 21.09
C ILE A 528 -12.51 -2.08 20.22
N THR A 529 -12.99 -0.94 19.73
CA THR A 529 -14.23 -0.88 18.94
C THR A 529 -13.94 -0.66 17.47
N GLU A 530 -14.50 -1.52 16.62
CA GLU A 530 -14.51 -1.37 15.17
C GLU A 530 -15.88 -0.84 14.71
N PHE A 531 -15.88 0.06 13.73
CA PHE A 531 -17.09 0.75 13.26
C PHE A 531 -17.51 0.31 11.86
N PRO A 532 -18.84 0.25 11.59
CA PRO A 532 -19.33 -0.09 10.26
C PRO A 532 -19.19 1.06 9.25
N SER A 533 -19.27 2.33 9.68
CA SER A 533 -19.28 3.50 8.78
C SER A 533 -18.73 4.77 9.43
N ASP A 534 -19.59 5.66 9.96
CA ASP A 534 -19.15 6.91 10.59
C ASP A 534 -18.78 6.71 12.06
N PRO A 535 -17.51 6.91 12.44
CA PRO A 535 -17.05 6.70 13.81
C PRO A 535 -17.37 7.83 14.77
N GLU A 536 -17.54 9.06 14.28
CA GLU A 536 -17.60 10.25 15.14
C GLU A 536 -18.74 10.23 16.17
N PRO A 537 -19.99 9.88 15.83
CA PRO A 537 -21.06 9.81 16.82
C PRO A 537 -20.79 8.78 17.92
N VAL A 538 -20.16 7.66 17.57
CA VAL A 538 -19.85 6.56 18.48
C VAL A 538 -18.72 6.98 19.44
N ILE A 539 -17.64 7.54 18.91
CA ILE A 539 -16.53 8.06 19.71
C ILE A 539 -17.04 9.09 20.71
N ARG A 540 -17.78 10.14 20.24
CA ARG A 540 -18.32 11.18 21.11
C ARG A 540 -19.23 10.65 22.22
N LYS A 541 -19.99 9.57 21.93
CA LYS A 541 -20.92 8.97 22.88
C LYS A 541 -20.20 8.10 23.92
N TYR A 542 -19.14 7.41 23.55
CA TYR A 542 -18.59 6.34 24.40
C TYR A 542 -17.15 6.52 24.86
N ARG A 543 -16.43 7.56 24.41
CA ARG A 543 -15.03 7.79 24.82
C ARG A 543 -14.80 7.91 26.32
N GLU A 544 -15.81 8.35 27.08
CA GLU A 544 -15.71 8.48 28.55
C GLU A 544 -15.99 7.14 29.30
N LYS A 545 -16.30 6.06 28.54
CA LYS A 545 -16.55 4.75 29.16
C LYS A 545 -15.23 4.08 29.57
N GLN A 546 -15.16 3.63 30.81
CA GLN A 546 -13.94 3.11 31.43
C GLN A 546 -13.33 1.92 30.68
N ALA A 547 -14.13 1.07 30.04
CA ALA A 547 -13.68 -0.08 29.30
C ALA A 547 -12.99 0.25 27.96
N VAL A 548 -13.20 1.44 27.40
CA VAL A 548 -12.65 1.80 26.09
C VAL A 548 -11.13 1.84 26.20
N LEU A 549 -10.46 1.03 25.38
CA LEU A 549 -9.02 1.00 25.17
C LEU A 549 -8.63 1.75 23.91
N GLY A 550 -9.45 1.58 22.87
CA GLY A 550 -9.15 2.16 21.59
C GLY A 550 -10.20 1.93 20.52
N TRP A 551 -9.89 2.42 19.36
CA TRP A 551 -10.74 2.44 18.21
C TRP A 551 -10.01 1.81 17.02
N ASN A 552 -10.73 1.05 16.18
CA ASN A 552 -10.17 0.52 14.94
C ASN A 552 -10.63 1.39 13.76
N PRO A 553 -9.76 2.29 13.23
CA PRO A 553 -10.09 3.15 12.10
C PRO A 553 -10.16 2.42 10.77
N GLY A 554 -9.70 1.18 10.70
CA GLY A 554 -9.75 0.36 9.51
C GLY A 554 -9.17 -1.01 9.72
N ASP A 555 -10.04 -2.01 9.66
CA ASP A 555 -9.66 -3.41 9.61
C ASP A 555 -9.30 -3.79 8.17
N GLU A 556 -8.10 -4.30 7.96
CA GLU A 556 -7.56 -4.69 6.65
C GLU A 556 -7.82 -3.63 5.53
N PRO A 557 -7.32 -2.40 5.67
CA PRO A 557 -7.69 -1.31 4.76
C PRO A 557 -7.27 -1.54 3.31
N ALA A 558 -6.14 -2.21 3.04
CA ALA A 558 -5.63 -2.40 1.69
C ALA A 558 -6.54 -3.27 0.82
N PRO A 559 -7.03 -4.46 1.25
CA PRO A 559 -8.04 -5.22 0.52
C PRO A 559 -9.35 -4.47 0.33
N LYS A 560 -9.74 -3.64 1.28
CA LYS A 560 -10.97 -2.82 1.22
C LYS A 560 -10.81 -1.55 0.36
N GLY A 561 -9.67 -1.36 -0.31
CA GLY A 561 -9.42 -0.21 -1.20
C GLY A 561 -9.17 1.12 -0.49
N ILE A 562 -9.00 1.12 0.83
CA ILE A 562 -8.70 2.33 1.61
C ILE A 562 -7.21 2.64 1.44
N THR A 563 -6.89 3.80 0.90
CA THR A 563 -5.49 4.21 0.67
C THR A 563 -4.78 4.62 1.96
N PRO A 564 -3.42 4.58 2.02
CA PRO A 564 -2.67 5.12 3.15
C PRO A 564 -3.03 6.57 3.50
N ALA A 565 -3.22 7.44 2.51
CA ALA A 565 -3.62 8.83 2.74
C ALA A 565 -4.99 8.94 3.44
N GLN A 566 -5.95 8.11 3.06
CA GLN A 566 -7.24 8.03 3.73
C GLN A 566 -7.12 7.51 5.16
N MET A 567 -6.24 6.51 5.40
CA MET A 567 -5.97 6.01 6.76
C MET A 567 -5.34 7.09 7.64
N PHE A 568 -4.38 7.85 7.11
CA PHE A 568 -3.76 8.96 7.86
C PHE A 568 -4.77 10.04 8.22
N ALA A 569 -5.66 10.39 7.28
CA ALA A 569 -6.73 11.35 7.56
C ALA A 569 -7.73 10.83 8.63
N ARG A 570 -8.05 9.52 8.60
CA ARG A 570 -8.87 8.89 9.64
C ARG A 570 -8.16 8.93 10.99
N TYR A 571 -6.89 8.55 11.04
CA TYR A 571 -6.09 8.59 12.27
C TYR A 571 -6.04 10.00 12.86
N ASP A 572 -5.69 11.02 12.05
CA ASP A 572 -5.68 12.42 12.48
C ASP A 572 -7.07 12.83 13.04
N ARG A 573 -8.16 12.38 12.37
CA ARG A 573 -9.54 12.67 12.85
C ARG A 573 -9.86 11.97 14.17
N PHE A 574 -9.42 10.71 14.35
CA PHE A 574 -9.61 9.98 15.61
C PHE A 574 -8.93 10.70 16.75
N LYS A 575 -7.66 11.07 16.59
CA LYS A 575 -6.87 11.75 17.61
C LYS A 575 -7.41 13.16 17.95
N GLN A 576 -8.06 13.84 17.01
CA GLN A 576 -8.79 15.09 17.27
C GLN A 576 -10.06 14.87 18.10
N LEU A 577 -10.77 13.76 17.89
CA LEU A 577 -12.00 13.43 18.59
C LEU A 577 -11.73 12.83 19.97
N ASP A 578 -10.68 12.05 20.07
CA ASP A 578 -10.33 11.27 21.27
C ASP A 578 -8.82 11.03 21.34
N PRO A 579 -8.06 11.93 21.92
CA PRO A 579 -6.62 11.76 22.13
C PRO A 579 -6.26 10.73 23.22
N ASP A 580 -7.20 10.39 24.11
CA ASP A 580 -6.95 9.56 25.30
C ASP A 580 -6.88 8.07 24.97
N HIS A 581 -7.44 7.66 23.84
CA HIS A 581 -7.53 6.25 23.45
C HIS A 581 -6.71 5.95 22.18
N LEU A 582 -6.36 4.67 22.04
CA LEU A 582 -5.50 4.21 20.96
C LEU A 582 -6.25 4.08 19.62
N ALA A 583 -5.56 4.38 18.53
CA ALA A 583 -5.93 3.90 17.21
C ALA A 583 -5.22 2.56 16.95
N TYR A 584 -5.99 1.51 16.67
CA TYR A 584 -5.53 0.14 16.46
C TYR A 584 -5.92 -0.31 15.06
N THR A 585 -4.95 -0.76 14.24
CA THR A 585 -5.23 -1.13 12.84
C THR A 585 -4.66 -2.49 12.50
N VAL A 586 -5.52 -3.36 11.94
CA VAL A 586 -5.14 -4.68 11.46
C VAL A 586 -4.68 -4.61 10.01
N ILE A 587 -3.57 -5.28 9.68
CA ILE A 587 -2.99 -5.31 8.33
C ILE A 587 -2.62 -6.73 7.93
N CYS A 588 -3.37 -7.33 7.01
CA CYS A 588 -3.15 -8.70 6.52
C CYS A 588 -2.07 -8.83 5.44
N VAL A 589 -1.70 -7.74 4.76
CA VAL A 589 -0.77 -7.79 3.62
C VAL A 589 0.62 -7.31 4.05
N PRO A 590 1.65 -8.18 4.15
CA PRO A 590 2.97 -7.81 4.65
C PRO A 590 3.63 -6.65 3.91
N SER A 591 3.52 -6.61 2.59
CA SER A 591 4.06 -5.53 1.77
C SER A 591 3.41 -4.15 2.01
N GLN A 592 2.37 -4.10 2.81
CA GLN A 592 1.64 -2.87 3.15
C GLN A 592 1.96 -2.34 4.55
N TYR A 593 2.65 -3.11 5.41
CA TYR A 593 2.95 -2.69 6.78
C TYR A 593 3.56 -1.28 6.83
N GLY A 594 4.65 -1.04 6.11
CA GLY A 594 5.32 0.26 6.08
C GLY A 594 4.50 1.42 5.49
N ARG A 595 3.47 1.10 4.69
CA ARG A 595 2.61 2.12 4.08
C ARG A 595 1.53 2.63 5.02
N TYR A 596 1.09 1.80 5.97
CA TYR A 596 -0.02 2.11 6.88
C TYR A 596 0.43 2.38 8.31
N ALA A 597 1.63 1.94 8.71
CA ALA A 597 2.09 2.02 10.09
C ALA A 597 2.02 3.43 10.70
N ALA A 598 2.33 4.49 9.94
CA ALA A 598 2.25 5.87 10.42
C ALA A 598 0.81 6.41 10.60
N GLY A 599 -0.21 5.63 10.23
CA GLY A 599 -1.62 6.00 10.35
C GLY A 599 -2.33 5.31 11.53
N THR A 600 -1.60 4.90 12.56
CA THR A 600 -2.15 4.22 13.73
C THR A 600 -1.19 4.31 14.92
N ASP A 601 -1.69 4.18 16.15
CA ASP A 601 -0.84 4.02 17.34
C ASP A 601 -0.34 2.57 17.49
N VAL A 602 -1.12 1.61 16.99
CA VAL A 602 -0.84 0.18 17.08
C VAL A 602 -1.02 -0.48 15.71
N LEU A 603 0.07 -1.01 15.18
CA LEU A 603 0.07 -1.87 14.00
C LEU A 603 -0.15 -3.32 14.45
N ALA A 604 -1.17 -3.99 13.92
CA ALA A 604 -1.55 -5.33 14.30
C ALA A 604 -1.62 -6.26 13.08
N PRO A 605 -0.51 -6.88 12.67
CA PRO A 605 -0.53 -7.92 11.64
C PRO A 605 -1.28 -9.18 12.06
N ASP A 606 -1.89 -9.86 11.08
CA ASP A 606 -2.72 -11.05 11.27
C ASP A 606 -2.25 -12.24 10.41
N PRO A 607 -1.03 -12.75 10.59
CA PRO A 607 -0.56 -13.92 9.88
C PRO A 607 -1.27 -15.18 10.41
N TYR A 608 -1.97 -15.90 9.51
CA TYR A 608 -2.68 -17.15 9.81
C TYR A 608 -2.03 -18.33 9.06
N PRO A 609 -0.96 -18.95 9.62
CA PRO A 609 -0.22 -19.98 8.89
C PRO A 609 -0.93 -21.33 8.84
N VAL A 610 -1.65 -21.72 9.88
CA VAL A 610 -2.23 -23.09 9.98
C VAL A 610 -3.49 -23.22 9.13
N PRO A 611 -3.59 -24.29 8.30
CA PRO A 611 -2.65 -25.39 8.09
C PRO A 611 -1.71 -25.23 6.89
N ARG A 612 -1.62 -24.02 6.29
CA ARG A 612 -1.04 -23.81 4.96
C ARG A 612 0.46 -23.52 4.96
N ARG A 613 0.98 -23.05 6.08
CA ARG A 613 2.38 -22.60 6.24
C ARG A 613 2.94 -23.11 7.57
N PRO A 614 4.27 -23.16 7.71
CA PRO A 614 4.89 -23.48 8.99
C PRO A 614 4.58 -22.42 10.05
N VAL A 615 4.58 -22.80 11.32
CA VAL A 615 4.24 -21.89 12.44
C VAL A 615 5.23 -20.72 12.58
N ASP A 616 6.47 -20.87 12.14
CA ASP A 616 7.49 -19.81 12.15
C ASP A 616 7.27 -18.73 11.09
N ASP A 617 6.30 -18.91 10.17
CA ASP A 617 5.85 -17.80 9.32
C ASP A 617 5.36 -16.61 10.16
N VAL A 618 4.80 -16.88 11.33
CA VAL A 618 4.41 -15.86 12.33
C VAL A 618 5.62 -15.00 12.74
N TYR A 619 6.73 -15.63 13.14
CA TYR A 619 7.94 -14.91 13.54
C TYR A 619 8.44 -13.99 12.43
N ARG A 620 8.58 -14.53 11.22
CA ARG A 620 9.04 -13.76 10.05
C ARG A 620 8.15 -12.57 9.74
N ARG A 621 6.82 -12.76 9.75
CA ARG A 621 5.86 -11.68 9.47
C ARG A 621 5.87 -10.59 10.54
N PHE A 622 5.98 -10.96 11.80
CA PHE A 622 6.10 -9.96 12.86
C PHE A 622 7.45 -9.25 12.88
N LYS A 623 8.55 -9.88 12.47
CA LYS A 623 9.84 -9.19 12.26
C LYS A 623 9.78 -8.18 11.12
N GLU A 624 9.13 -8.52 10.00
CA GLU A 624 8.85 -7.57 8.92
C GLU A 624 8.01 -6.39 9.42
N ALA A 625 6.95 -6.68 10.18
CA ALA A 625 6.08 -5.66 10.74
C ALA A 625 6.78 -4.80 11.80
N LYS A 626 7.67 -5.41 12.63
CA LYS A 626 8.46 -4.67 13.62
C LYS A 626 9.36 -3.63 12.96
N THR A 627 10.02 -4.01 11.86
CA THR A 627 10.81 -3.06 11.07
C THR A 627 9.98 -1.88 10.56
N ALA A 628 8.76 -2.14 10.09
CA ALA A 628 7.84 -1.10 9.63
C ALA A 628 7.33 -0.22 10.78
N ALA A 629 6.97 -0.83 11.91
CA ALA A 629 6.50 -0.17 13.11
C ALA A 629 7.59 0.76 13.72
N ASP A 630 8.83 0.28 13.82
CA ASP A 630 9.96 1.08 14.32
C ASP A 630 10.24 2.31 13.46
N ARG A 631 10.15 2.18 12.14
CA ARG A 631 10.30 3.32 11.23
C ARG A 631 9.21 4.35 11.38
N ALA A 632 7.99 3.90 11.65
CA ALA A 632 6.82 4.75 11.83
C ALA A 632 6.64 5.25 13.26
N ASP A 633 7.43 4.72 14.21
CA ASP A 633 7.30 4.98 15.63
C ASP A 633 5.93 4.56 16.19
N THR A 634 5.55 3.32 15.88
CA THR A 634 4.23 2.72 16.14
C THR A 634 4.41 1.44 16.95
N ALA A 635 3.52 1.16 17.90
CA ALA A 635 3.54 -0.09 18.65
C ALA A 635 3.15 -1.29 17.78
N LEU A 636 3.67 -2.47 18.11
CA LEU A 636 3.37 -3.72 17.41
C LEU A 636 2.61 -4.68 18.32
N TRP A 637 1.38 -5.03 17.94
CA TRP A 637 0.64 -6.14 18.55
C TRP A 637 0.38 -7.23 17.52
N ALA A 638 -0.03 -8.41 17.99
CA ALA A 638 -0.37 -9.52 17.11
C ALA A 638 -1.88 -9.73 17.02
N VAL A 639 -2.37 -10.08 15.84
CA VAL A 639 -3.62 -10.82 15.71
C VAL A 639 -3.26 -12.29 15.53
N GLY A 640 -3.47 -13.07 16.60
CA GLY A 640 -3.12 -14.50 16.65
C GLY A 640 -4.19 -15.38 16.02
N GLN A 641 -3.81 -16.53 15.46
CA GLN A 641 -4.75 -17.49 14.91
C GLN A 641 -5.34 -18.41 15.99
N ALA A 642 -6.66 -18.33 16.20
CA ALA A 642 -7.44 -19.22 17.05
C ALA A 642 -8.72 -19.69 16.35
N PHE A 643 -8.64 -20.02 15.07
CA PHE A 643 -9.75 -20.46 14.24
C PHE A 643 -9.34 -21.55 13.26
N GLY A 644 -10.35 -22.32 12.77
CA GLY A 644 -10.17 -23.38 11.79
C GLY A 644 -11.36 -24.37 11.81
N GLY A 645 -11.18 -25.53 11.19
CA GLY A 645 -12.18 -26.61 11.21
C GLY A 645 -13.37 -26.44 10.28
N GLN A 646 -13.37 -25.40 9.42
CA GLN A 646 -14.45 -25.16 8.46
C GLN A 646 -13.93 -24.82 7.07
N LYS A 647 -14.77 -25.06 6.07
CA LYS A 647 -14.58 -24.53 4.72
C LYS A 647 -15.15 -23.14 4.66
N TYR A 648 -14.32 -22.18 4.32
CA TYR A 648 -14.74 -20.81 4.08
C TYR A 648 -14.99 -20.62 2.58
N GLY A 649 -16.23 -20.87 2.13
CA GLY A 649 -16.59 -20.89 0.72
C GLY A 649 -15.77 -21.89 -0.12
N ASP A 650 -15.85 -21.82 -1.43
CA ASP A 650 -15.05 -22.67 -2.33
C ASP A 650 -13.57 -22.24 -2.45
N LYS A 651 -13.16 -21.13 -1.86
CA LYS A 651 -11.86 -20.50 -2.07
C LYS A 651 -10.86 -20.55 -0.93
N GLY A 652 -11.30 -20.81 0.27
CA GLY A 652 -10.41 -20.80 1.43
C GLY A 652 -10.91 -21.75 2.49
N SER A 653 -10.37 -22.95 2.55
CA SER A 653 -10.67 -23.82 3.66
C SER A 653 -9.58 -23.70 4.71
N TRP A 654 -9.98 -23.48 5.95
CA TRP A 654 -9.18 -23.83 7.12
C TRP A 654 -9.68 -25.15 7.67
N PRO A 655 -9.28 -26.32 7.07
CA PRO A 655 -9.90 -27.60 7.32
C PRO A 655 -9.65 -28.12 8.74
N ARG A 656 -8.68 -27.58 9.45
CA ARG A 656 -8.40 -27.90 10.84
C ARG A 656 -8.08 -26.67 11.67
N TRP A 657 -8.30 -26.78 12.96
CA TRP A 657 -7.83 -25.84 13.96
C TRP A 657 -6.31 -25.98 14.17
N PRO A 658 -5.63 -24.92 14.64
CA PRO A 658 -4.33 -25.08 15.27
C PRO A 658 -4.44 -26.05 16.44
N ASP A 659 -3.45 -26.90 16.63
CA ASP A 659 -3.36 -27.67 17.86
C ASP A 659 -2.79 -26.84 19.02
N ALA A 660 -2.80 -27.40 20.23
CA ALA A 660 -2.33 -26.73 21.43
C ALA A 660 -0.86 -26.28 21.36
N ARG A 661 0.02 -27.02 20.64
CA ARG A 661 1.44 -26.71 20.47
C ARG A 661 1.62 -25.61 19.44
N GLU A 662 0.92 -25.72 18.31
CA GLU A 662 0.92 -24.69 17.26
C GLU A 662 0.45 -23.34 17.81
N PHE A 663 -0.66 -23.31 18.56
CA PHE A 663 -1.21 -22.12 19.19
C PHE A 663 -0.19 -21.44 20.13
N ARG A 664 0.39 -22.21 21.06
CA ARG A 664 1.41 -21.70 21.98
C ARG A 664 2.69 -21.30 21.25
N GLY A 665 3.16 -22.12 20.31
CA GLY A 665 4.34 -21.85 19.50
C GLY A 665 4.23 -20.53 18.73
N MET A 666 3.11 -20.32 18.02
CA MET A 666 2.84 -19.05 17.31
C MET A 666 2.83 -17.85 18.25
N SER A 667 2.22 -17.99 19.43
CA SER A 667 2.14 -16.90 20.42
C SER A 667 3.52 -16.53 20.98
N TYR A 668 4.35 -17.48 21.33
CA TYR A 668 5.71 -17.21 21.80
C TYR A 668 6.63 -16.65 20.69
N LEU A 669 6.49 -17.15 19.46
CA LEU A 669 7.21 -16.64 18.30
C LEU A 669 6.83 -15.17 18.02
N ALA A 670 5.58 -14.78 18.23
CA ALA A 670 5.17 -13.37 18.14
C ALA A 670 5.85 -12.50 19.20
N LEU A 671 5.89 -12.96 20.47
CA LEU A 671 6.61 -12.25 21.56
C LEU A 671 8.10 -12.10 21.24
N MET A 672 8.76 -13.16 20.74
CA MET A 672 10.16 -13.11 20.32
C MET A 672 10.41 -12.12 19.17
N ALA A 673 9.43 -11.90 18.32
CA ALA A 673 9.50 -10.91 17.23
C ALA A 673 9.26 -9.46 17.70
N GLY A 674 9.02 -9.24 19.02
CA GLY A 674 8.87 -7.91 19.62
C GLY A 674 7.43 -7.43 19.76
N VAL A 675 6.45 -8.31 19.69
CA VAL A 675 5.04 -8.03 19.92
C VAL A 675 4.79 -7.76 21.41
N LYS A 676 4.03 -6.70 21.73
CA LYS A 676 3.68 -6.29 23.10
C LYS A 676 2.16 -6.31 23.39
N GLY A 677 1.41 -7.11 22.68
CA GLY A 677 -0.01 -7.38 22.88
C GLY A 677 -0.50 -8.43 21.88
N ILE A 678 -1.45 -9.28 22.25
CA ILE A 678 -1.99 -10.34 21.39
C ILE A 678 -3.52 -10.36 21.49
N ILE A 679 -4.17 -10.21 20.33
CA ILE A 679 -5.62 -10.33 20.20
C ILE A 679 -5.90 -11.49 19.24
N TYR A 680 -6.53 -12.56 19.70
CA TYR A 680 -6.76 -13.75 18.87
C TYR A 680 -8.02 -13.62 18.02
N TYR A 681 -7.90 -13.89 16.74
CA TYR A 681 -9.03 -14.16 15.89
C TYR A 681 -9.28 -15.67 15.89
N THR A 682 -10.36 -16.22 16.44
CA THR A 682 -11.49 -15.51 17.00
C THR A 682 -12.16 -16.37 18.09
N TYR A 683 -12.86 -15.76 19.05
CA TYR A 683 -13.71 -16.49 19.97
C TYR A 683 -14.89 -17.09 19.20
N SER A 684 -15.67 -16.24 18.53
CA SER A 684 -16.70 -16.65 17.57
C SER A 684 -17.05 -15.52 16.61
N ASP A 685 -17.19 -15.83 15.32
CA ASP A 685 -17.58 -14.87 14.28
C ASP A 685 -18.85 -15.32 13.53
N GLY A 686 -19.55 -16.34 14.08
CA GLY A 686 -20.70 -16.98 13.46
C GLY A 686 -20.31 -18.10 12.48
N THR A 687 -19.08 -18.11 11.95
CA THR A 687 -18.53 -19.19 11.13
C THR A 687 -17.61 -20.10 11.94
N PHE A 688 -16.67 -19.50 12.64
CA PHE A 688 -15.76 -20.18 13.57
C PHE A 688 -16.28 -20.00 14.99
N ASP A 689 -16.15 -21.04 15.80
CA ASP A 689 -16.60 -21.08 17.18
C ASP A 689 -15.60 -21.88 18.01
N LEU A 690 -14.80 -21.17 18.80
CA LEU A 690 -13.73 -21.75 19.61
C LEU A 690 -14.24 -22.82 20.59
N LEU A 691 -15.47 -22.70 21.07
CA LEU A 691 -16.07 -23.68 21.97
C LEU A 691 -16.26 -25.07 21.29
N LYS A 692 -16.20 -25.11 19.94
CA LYS A 692 -16.27 -26.34 19.14
C LYS A 692 -14.90 -26.99 18.88
N ALA A 693 -13.82 -26.44 19.44
CA ALA A 693 -12.45 -26.93 19.30
C ALA A 693 -11.86 -27.35 20.65
N PRO A 694 -12.29 -28.44 21.26
CA PRO A 694 -11.98 -28.77 22.66
C PRO A 694 -10.47 -28.86 22.94
N GLY A 695 -9.68 -29.40 22.02
CA GLY A 695 -8.22 -29.49 22.17
C GLY A 695 -7.51 -28.14 22.15
N LEU A 696 -7.98 -27.18 21.35
CA LEU A 696 -7.48 -25.83 21.33
C LEU A 696 -8.01 -25.01 22.51
N LEU A 697 -9.29 -25.16 22.85
CA LEU A 697 -9.97 -24.44 23.93
C LEU A 697 -9.26 -24.58 25.27
N GLU A 698 -8.82 -25.77 25.63
CA GLU A 698 -8.09 -25.99 26.89
C GLU A 698 -6.74 -25.26 26.86
N ALA A 699 -6.01 -25.31 25.76
CA ALA A 699 -4.76 -24.55 25.61
C ALA A 699 -4.99 -23.04 25.73
N VAL A 700 -6.07 -22.54 25.17
CA VAL A 700 -6.48 -21.12 25.27
C VAL A 700 -6.79 -20.74 26.71
N LYS A 701 -7.56 -21.54 27.45
CA LYS A 701 -7.89 -21.28 28.87
C LYS A 701 -6.66 -21.22 29.77
N GLU A 702 -5.66 -22.09 29.54
CA GLU A 702 -4.44 -22.18 30.33
C GLU A 702 -3.42 -21.07 30.02
N PHE A 703 -3.43 -20.54 28.78
CA PHE A 703 -2.36 -19.70 28.25
C PHE A 703 -2.13 -18.37 29.03
N PRO A 704 -3.15 -17.63 29.50
CA PRO A 704 -2.90 -16.42 30.31
C PRO A 704 -2.15 -16.70 31.62
N ALA A 705 -2.42 -17.86 32.27
CA ALA A 705 -1.68 -18.26 33.47
C ALA A 705 -0.22 -18.61 33.15
N GLU A 706 0.02 -19.27 32.00
CA GLU A 706 1.37 -19.56 31.48
C GLU A 706 2.16 -18.28 31.20
N LEU A 707 1.53 -17.27 30.62
CA LEU A 707 2.19 -15.97 30.29
C LEU A 707 2.42 -15.07 31.50
N ARG A 708 1.67 -15.20 32.58
CA ARG A 708 1.67 -14.26 33.72
C ARG A 708 3.07 -14.00 34.25
N GLY A 709 3.92 -15.05 34.36
CA GLY A 709 5.29 -14.94 34.83
C GLY A 709 6.28 -14.38 33.82
N LEU A 710 5.88 -14.30 32.53
CA LEU A 710 6.73 -13.79 31.45
C LEU A 710 6.40 -12.35 31.05
N ILE A 711 5.14 -11.93 31.18
CA ILE A 711 4.67 -10.60 30.76
C ILE A 711 5.54 -9.45 31.31
N PRO A 712 5.91 -9.38 32.61
CA PRO A 712 6.77 -8.31 33.11
C PRO A 712 8.12 -8.25 32.39
N PHE A 713 8.69 -9.40 32.04
CA PHE A 713 9.95 -9.50 31.31
C PHE A 713 9.82 -9.02 29.86
N VAL A 714 8.70 -9.29 29.21
CA VAL A 714 8.42 -8.82 27.83
C VAL A 714 8.21 -7.31 27.81
N LEU A 715 7.56 -6.73 28.81
CA LEU A 715 7.23 -5.30 28.87
C LEU A 715 8.43 -4.44 29.30
N ASP A 716 9.13 -4.85 30.36
CA ASP A 716 10.14 -4.04 31.04
C ASP A 716 11.56 -4.67 31.00
N GLY A 717 11.69 -5.90 30.54
CA GLY A 717 12.97 -6.61 30.50
C GLY A 717 13.78 -6.30 29.23
N LYS A 718 15.09 -6.52 29.34
CA LYS A 718 16.00 -6.49 28.18
C LYS A 718 16.01 -7.84 27.51
N SER A 719 15.64 -7.89 26.22
CA SER A 719 15.65 -9.12 25.42
C SER A 719 17.01 -9.41 24.78
N GLU A 720 17.31 -10.69 24.63
CA GLU A 720 18.51 -11.22 23.97
C GLU A 720 18.12 -12.43 23.12
N LEU A 721 18.38 -12.36 21.80
CA LEU A 721 18.13 -13.46 20.89
C LEU A 721 19.26 -14.49 21.02
N LEU A 722 18.92 -15.75 21.37
CA LEU A 722 19.90 -16.81 21.59
C LEU A 722 19.95 -17.82 20.42
N ALA A 723 18.83 -17.99 19.71
CA ALA A 723 18.76 -18.82 18.51
C ALA A 723 17.68 -18.29 17.57
N GLU A 724 17.96 -18.25 16.27
CA GLU A 724 17.02 -17.89 15.21
C GLU A 724 17.11 -18.95 14.10
N ASP A 725 16.09 -19.81 14.01
CA ASP A 725 15.99 -20.93 13.06
C ASP A 725 17.18 -21.92 13.12
N VAL A 726 17.73 -22.18 14.32
CA VAL A 726 18.77 -23.19 14.48
C VAL A 726 18.09 -24.56 14.52
N ASP A 727 18.16 -25.30 13.42
CA ASP A 727 17.41 -26.56 13.21
C ASP A 727 15.90 -26.43 13.44
N GLY A 728 15.34 -25.25 13.23
CA GLY A 728 13.93 -24.91 13.47
C GLY A 728 13.65 -24.42 14.88
N VAL A 729 14.69 -24.24 15.71
CA VAL A 729 14.53 -23.71 17.06
C VAL A 729 14.78 -22.20 17.06
N TYR A 730 13.84 -21.49 17.68
CA TYR A 730 13.91 -20.07 18.03
C TYR A 730 14.04 -19.96 19.55
N ALA A 731 14.96 -19.14 20.04
CA ALA A 731 15.15 -18.95 21.48
C ALA A 731 15.48 -17.51 21.82
N MET A 732 14.83 -16.97 22.83
CA MET A 732 15.05 -15.63 23.36
C MET A 732 15.06 -15.63 24.87
N ALA A 733 15.97 -14.89 25.47
CA ALA A 733 16.01 -14.63 26.88
C ALA A 733 15.62 -13.18 27.17
N TRP A 734 14.95 -12.94 28.28
CA TRP A 734 14.69 -11.62 28.84
C TRP A 734 15.30 -11.51 30.23
N THR A 735 15.85 -10.34 30.55
CA THR A 735 16.42 -10.04 31.86
C THR A 735 15.68 -8.86 32.49
N LEU A 736 15.20 -9.04 33.71
CA LEU A 736 14.52 -8.01 34.52
C LEU A 736 14.92 -8.12 35.98
N GLY A 737 15.44 -7.05 36.58
CA GLY A 737 15.82 -7.03 37.98
C GLY A 737 16.87 -8.08 38.37
N GLY A 738 17.73 -8.47 37.43
CA GLY A 738 18.74 -9.54 37.64
C GLY A 738 18.22 -10.98 37.40
N GLU A 739 16.93 -11.16 37.33
CA GLU A 739 16.32 -12.45 36.92
C GLU A 739 16.28 -12.61 35.42
N ARG A 740 16.40 -13.85 34.96
CA ARG A 740 16.31 -14.19 33.55
C ARG A 740 15.16 -15.18 33.27
N ARG A 741 14.54 -15.04 32.11
CA ARG A 741 13.55 -15.97 31.57
C ARG A 741 13.94 -16.29 30.14
N LEU A 742 14.04 -17.59 29.85
CA LEU A 742 14.26 -18.09 28.50
C LEU A 742 12.96 -18.68 27.96
N VAL A 743 12.67 -18.38 26.72
CA VAL A 743 11.69 -19.13 25.93
C VAL A 743 12.41 -19.74 24.73
N ALA A 744 12.20 -21.04 24.48
CA ALA A 744 12.63 -21.71 23.27
C ALA A 744 11.45 -22.44 22.62
N VAL A 745 11.32 -22.32 21.30
CA VAL A 745 10.24 -22.93 20.50
C VAL A 745 10.84 -23.73 19.35
N ASN A 746 10.47 -24.98 19.23
CA ASN A 746 10.72 -25.80 18.04
C ASN A 746 9.56 -25.57 17.04
N ALA A 747 9.82 -24.90 15.95
CA ALA A 747 8.83 -24.58 14.93
C ALA A 747 8.67 -25.68 13.85
N ARG A 748 9.31 -26.83 14.02
CA ARG A 748 9.27 -27.94 13.04
C ARG A 748 8.52 -29.16 13.58
N ASN A 749 8.01 -29.92 12.65
CA ASN A 749 7.35 -31.19 12.96
C ASN A 749 8.36 -32.37 13.09
N LYS A 750 9.51 -32.09 13.70
CA LYS A 750 10.57 -33.05 14.04
C LYS A 750 11.21 -32.63 15.35
N GLU A 751 11.80 -33.58 16.06
CA GLU A 751 12.56 -33.31 17.27
C GLU A 751 13.83 -32.50 16.94
N ALA A 752 14.19 -31.54 17.81
CA ALA A 752 15.37 -30.69 17.64
C ALA A 752 16.16 -30.57 18.94
N ALA A 753 17.46 -30.81 18.90
CA ALA A 753 18.37 -30.59 20.02
C ALA A 753 19.07 -29.23 19.89
N VAL A 754 19.22 -28.52 21.00
CA VAL A 754 19.82 -27.19 21.02
C VAL A 754 20.70 -26.99 22.26
N LYS A 755 21.81 -26.26 22.09
CA LYS A 755 22.68 -25.78 23.17
C LYS A 755 22.61 -24.25 23.19
N LEU A 756 22.11 -23.70 24.30
CA LEU A 756 21.83 -22.27 24.45
C LEU A 756 22.71 -21.64 25.52
N PRO A 757 23.25 -20.40 25.33
CA PRO A 757 24.02 -19.71 26.35
C PRO A 757 23.13 -19.13 27.45
N PHE A 758 22.56 -20.03 28.27
CA PHE A 758 21.64 -19.70 29.34
C PHE A 758 21.98 -20.53 30.57
N ALA A 759 22.13 -19.90 31.73
CA ALA A 759 22.58 -20.54 32.96
C ALA A 759 21.46 -21.16 33.81
N GLY A 760 20.19 -20.90 33.48
CA GLY A 760 19.02 -21.44 34.20
C GLY A 760 18.64 -22.83 33.68
N ASN A 761 18.05 -23.68 34.56
CA ASN A 761 17.56 -25.00 34.20
C ASN A 761 16.19 -25.38 34.81
N GLN A 762 15.58 -24.44 35.53
CA GLN A 762 14.26 -24.66 36.11
C GLN A 762 13.20 -24.46 35.04
N VAL A 763 12.60 -25.54 34.57
CA VAL A 763 11.47 -25.53 33.66
C VAL A 763 10.22 -24.99 34.34
N LEU A 764 9.65 -23.93 33.82
CA LEU A 764 8.37 -23.36 34.27
C LEU A 764 7.20 -23.94 33.46
N HIS A 765 7.39 -24.03 32.13
CA HIS A 765 6.36 -24.56 31.22
C HIS A 765 7.03 -25.34 30.08
N GLY A 766 6.32 -26.33 29.54
CA GLY A 766 6.80 -27.20 28.46
C GLY A 766 7.40 -28.49 28.93
N MET A 767 7.68 -29.39 28.00
CA MET A 767 8.20 -30.74 28.25
C MET A 767 9.43 -31.04 27.40
N PRO A 768 10.57 -30.34 27.66
CA PRO A 768 11.83 -30.64 26.98
C PRO A 768 12.34 -32.03 27.40
N ARG A 769 13.14 -32.65 26.55
CA ARG A 769 13.87 -33.91 26.85
C ARG A 769 15.36 -33.58 27.04
N ASN A 770 16.09 -34.45 27.68
CA ASN A 770 17.55 -34.41 27.82
C ASN A 770 18.07 -33.06 28.35
N LEU A 771 17.30 -32.40 29.23
CA LEU A 771 17.66 -31.10 29.79
C LEU A 771 18.84 -31.28 30.75
N ARG A 772 19.92 -30.60 30.48
CA ARG A 772 21.14 -30.57 31.31
C ARG A 772 21.92 -29.28 31.14
N MET A 773 22.75 -28.98 32.11
CA MET A 773 23.75 -27.92 32.02
C MET A 773 25.10 -28.50 31.55
N GLU A 774 25.73 -27.86 30.58
CA GLU A 774 27.02 -28.27 30.03
C GLU A 774 27.86 -27.03 29.67
N ASP A 775 28.98 -26.82 30.35
CA ASP A 775 29.87 -25.69 30.15
C ASP A 775 29.17 -24.31 30.22
N GLY A 776 28.26 -24.15 31.18
CA GLY A 776 27.50 -22.92 31.35
C GLY A 776 26.36 -22.70 30.33
N HIS A 777 26.08 -23.70 29.50
CA HIS A 777 25.01 -23.70 28.52
C HIS A 777 23.90 -24.65 28.93
N LEU A 778 22.68 -24.28 28.60
CA LEU A 778 21.52 -25.12 28.69
C LEU A 778 21.42 -26.00 27.42
N CYS A 779 21.58 -27.31 27.59
CA CYS A 779 21.36 -28.29 26.52
C CYS A 779 20.00 -28.96 26.72
N LEU A 780 19.19 -29.03 25.66
CA LEU A 780 17.88 -29.65 25.71
C LEU A 780 17.43 -30.13 24.34
N THR A 781 16.48 -31.04 24.33
CA THR A 781 15.82 -31.51 23.11
C THR A 781 14.34 -31.12 23.17
N LEU A 782 13.85 -30.43 22.16
CA LEU A 782 12.44 -30.03 22.03
C LEU A 782 11.74 -31.01 21.10
N PRO A 783 10.66 -31.65 21.56
CA PRO A 783 9.75 -32.43 20.71
C PRO A 783 9.19 -31.56 19.55
N PRO A 784 8.56 -32.20 18.54
CA PRO A 784 7.91 -31.49 17.45
C PRO A 784 6.93 -30.41 17.94
N LEU A 785 7.06 -29.18 17.44
CA LEU A 785 6.20 -28.04 17.75
C LEU A 785 6.12 -27.68 19.24
N GLU A 786 7.06 -28.15 20.04
CA GLU A 786 7.05 -27.93 21.48
C GLU A 786 7.80 -26.62 21.82
N ARG A 787 7.41 -26.03 22.96
CA ARG A 787 8.08 -24.89 23.56
C ARG A 787 8.54 -25.22 24.98
N VAL A 788 9.47 -24.43 25.47
CA VAL A 788 9.89 -24.46 26.87
C VAL A 788 10.06 -23.04 27.40
N VAL A 789 9.62 -22.83 28.65
CA VAL A 789 9.93 -21.62 29.42
C VAL A 789 10.80 -22.03 30.59
N VAL A 790 11.98 -21.38 30.74
CA VAL A 790 13.00 -21.73 31.74
C VAL A 790 13.38 -20.48 32.55
N LYS A 791 13.58 -20.69 33.86
CA LYS A 791 14.17 -19.71 34.78
C LYS A 791 15.60 -20.12 35.17
#